data_7d0594430254accf32b3811355b870e8
#
_entry.id   7d0594430254accf32b3811355b870e8
#
_cell.length_a   1.000
_cell.length_b   1.000
_cell.length_c   1.000
_cell.angle_alpha   90.00
_cell.angle_beta   90.00
_cell.angle_gamma   90.00
#
_symmetry.space_group_name_H-M   'P 1'
#
loop_
_entity.id
_entity.type
_entity.pdbx_description
1 polymer ?
#
loop_
_entity_poly.entity_id
_entity_poly.type
_entity_poly.pdbx_seq_one_letter_code
_entity_poly.pdbx_strand_id
1 'polypeptide(L)'
;MPLLSLTSKGKTLQALAPLARYCRVLPVLMVSVGDVSRNLQTIINAIQEQIIDTYLVVRSSALAEDNLSTSNAGHFRSVLNVCRDDRKALEDALKSVVASYGACSNDEELFVQPMLGNIDMAGVAFTADADTLAPYYIINYDESGRSDTITSGQSGQSKTYIHFKRSPIPPSEPILNLICAACRELEELSGNNCLDIEFAVSNRDVYVLQVRPITRHGKENLSSLDLSDALFKIHRKVEKLSAPHPNLLGSKAIFGVMPDWNPAEIIGLRPRQLALSLYKELVTDSVWAYQRDNYGYRNLRSHPLLVSFLGMPYIDVRVDFNSFIPKALDDQIAAKLVDYYIDRLDTSPELHDKVEFEIVHSCYYLTLPEKLENLREHGFNANEIKRIEFALLELTNTIVDPVNGLYKKDLQRVNELTANHAAILSSNLTVIEKIYWLVEYCKRYGTLPFAGVARAAFIAVQFLGSFVEASIMTVEDRGLFLGSLNTVAKQLQTRLCRLASGDETREEFLEAFGHLRPGTYDILSPCYGDNFEQYFSKLPEIKCPVVTYDFSDEQKKQIDLSLRENGLQIRAEDLLRFIVESIEGREYAKLVFTRTLSDVLRLITEMGDKYGVSHGDVSYLDIRTILNLYSSLDHRNLKDILLADISVNRDLHAHTRAVKLPSLIRTPSDVYGFFLEAETPNFVTLGRVVAETALEAQIETNMLAGKIVFIRAADPGYDFLFTRQIAGLVTQFGGANSHMAIRCAELGIPAIIGAGEKNFSDWSKAHTLEIDCSGRQVRILL
;
A
#
# COMPACT_ATOMS: atom_id res chain seq x y z
N MET A 1 -4.04 -13.70 -40.68
CA MET A 1 -2.75 -13.00 -40.56
C MET A 1 -3.05 -11.60 -40.03
N PRO A 2 -2.26 -11.03 -39.15
CA PRO A 2 -2.47 -9.66 -38.67
C PRO A 2 -2.42 -8.70 -39.89
N LEU A 3 -3.31 -7.69 -39.86
CA LEU A 3 -3.36 -6.67 -40.92
C LEU A 3 -2.26 -5.62 -40.74
N LEU A 4 -1.76 -5.44 -39.52
CA LEU A 4 -0.70 -4.50 -39.16
C LEU A 4 0.52 -5.28 -38.68
N SER A 5 1.67 -5.06 -39.30
CA SER A 5 2.96 -5.57 -38.84
C SER A 5 3.65 -4.47 -38.00
N LEU A 6 4.00 -4.80 -36.74
CA LEU A 6 4.77 -3.91 -35.88
C LEU A 6 6.24 -3.98 -36.29
N THR A 7 6.76 -2.85 -36.82
CA THR A 7 8.13 -2.69 -37.32
C THR A 7 8.78 -1.47 -36.66
N SER A 8 9.52 -0.64 -37.40
CA SER A 8 10.00 0.64 -36.88
C SER A 8 8.84 1.60 -36.61
N LYS A 9 9.04 2.54 -35.69
CA LYS A 9 8.04 3.52 -35.22
C LYS A 9 7.28 4.21 -36.36
N GLY A 10 8.02 4.78 -37.33
CA GLY A 10 7.42 5.48 -38.46
C GLY A 10 6.68 4.55 -39.42
N LYS A 11 7.24 3.38 -39.76
CA LYS A 11 6.59 2.41 -40.65
C LYS A 11 5.31 1.83 -40.08
N THR A 12 5.31 1.55 -38.74
CA THR A 12 4.11 1.09 -38.06
C THR A 12 2.99 2.13 -38.17
N LEU A 13 3.29 3.42 -37.91
CA LEU A 13 2.31 4.50 -38.04
C LEU A 13 1.82 4.68 -39.46
N GLN A 14 2.72 4.63 -40.46
CA GLN A 14 2.37 4.74 -41.87
C GLN A 14 1.43 3.61 -42.33
N ALA A 15 1.70 2.37 -41.87
CA ALA A 15 0.84 1.23 -42.17
C ALA A 15 -0.51 1.27 -41.41
N LEU A 16 -0.55 1.86 -40.22
CA LEU A 16 -1.76 2.01 -39.42
C LEU A 16 -2.73 3.06 -39.97
N ALA A 17 -2.21 4.15 -40.55
CA ALA A 17 -3.02 5.29 -41.00
C ALA A 17 -4.23 4.94 -41.90
N PRO A 18 -4.14 4.03 -42.90
CA PRO A 18 -5.29 3.65 -43.74
C PRO A 18 -6.23 2.63 -43.05
N LEU A 19 -5.83 2.01 -41.96
CA LEU A 19 -6.57 0.94 -41.29
C LEU A 19 -7.38 1.43 -40.06
N ALA A 20 -6.92 2.51 -39.44
CA ALA A 20 -7.47 3.06 -38.21
C ALA A 20 -8.88 3.66 -38.42
N ARG A 21 -9.82 3.30 -37.53
CA ARG A 21 -11.22 3.77 -37.51
C ARG A 21 -11.58 4.47 -36.18
N TYR A 22 -11.08 3.96 -35.07
CA TYR A 22 -11.33 4.50 -33.73
C TYR A 22 -10.21 5.42 -33.24
N CYS A 23 -9.08 5.45 -33.97
CA CYS A 23 -8.02 6.41 -33.72
C CYS A 23 -7.60 7.08 -35.02
N ARG A 24 -6.82 8.16 -34.89
CA ARG A 24 -6.22 8.89 -36.01
C ARG A 24 -4.70 8.75 -35.96
N VAL A 25 -4.08 8.78 -37.12
CA VAL A 25 -2.62 8.84 -37.27
C VAL A 25 -2.29 10.08 -38.10
N LEU A 26 -1.37 10.88 -37.60
CA LEU A 26 -0.86 12.04 -38.32
C LEU A 26 -0.09 11.59 -39.60
N PRO A 27 -0.10 12.34 -40.69
CA PRO A 27 0.72 12.05 -41.87
C PRO A 27 2.17 11.80 -41.47
N VAL A 28 2.79 10.76 -42.05
CA VAL A 28 4.18 10.36 -41.76
C VAL A 28 5.00 10.46 -43.03
N LEU A 29 6.04 11.28 -43.02
CA LEU A 29 7.05 11.34 -44.11
C LEU A 29 8.31 10.62 -43.60
N MET A 30 8.60 9.45 -44.18
CA MET A 30 9.80 8.66 -43.87
C MET A 30 11.01 9.19 -44.60
N VAL A 31 12.15 9.25 -43.91
CA VAL A 31 13.43 9.73 -44.44
C VAL A 31 14.55 8.80 -43.98
N SER A 32 15.47 8.38 -44.88
CA SER A 32 16.63 7.61 -44.48
C SER A 32 17.78 8.50 -43.96
N VAL A 33 18.57 8.01 -43.04
CA VAL A 33 19.79 8.69 -42.58
C VAL A 33 20.76 8.95 -43.74
N GLY A 34 20.86 8.01 -44.65
CA GLY A 34 21.68 8.14 -45.84
C GLY A 34 21.22 9.27 -46.78
N ASP A 35 19.91 9.48 -46.90
CA ASP A 35 19.36 10.57 -47.74
C ASP A 35 19.56 11.94 -47.06
N VAL A 36 19.39 12.03 -45.71
CA VAL A 36 19.73 13.28 -45.01
C VAL A 36 21.17 13.68 -45.24
N SER A 37 22.09 12.71 -45.28
CA SER A 37 23.52 12.97 -45.48
C SER A 37 23.86 13.39 -46.92
N ARG A 38 23.12 12.87 -47.93
CA ARG A 38 23.44 13.10 -49.36
C ARG A 38 22.59 14.17 -50.02
N ASN A 39 21.30 14.29 -49.64
CA ASN A 39 20.29 15.03 -50.39
C ASN A 39 19.44 15.95 -49.52
N LEU A 40 20.03 16.54 -48.47
CA LEU A 40 19.34 17.30 -47.42
C LEU A 40 18.36 18.37 -47.98
N GLN A 41 18.80 19.14 -49.02
CA GLN A 41 17.95 20.20 -49.58
C GLN A 41 16.71 19.64 -50.32
N THR A 42 16.84 18.49 -50.97
CA THR A 42 15.71 17.80 -51.62
C THR A 42 14.71 17.33 -50.58
N ILE A 43 15.19 16.81 -49.44
CA ILE A 43 14.32 16.39 -48.33
C ILE A 43 13.57 17.56 -47.72
N ILE A 44 14.26 18.69 -47.46
CA ILE A 44 13.61 19.91 -46.94
C ILE A 44 12.53 20.38 -47.90
N ASN A 45 12.77 20.38 -49.24
CA ASN A 45 11.76 20.74 -50.21
C ASN A 45 10.56 19.77 -50.15
N ALA A 46 10.82 18.46 -50.12
CA ALA A 46 9.76 17.45 -50.01
C ALA A 46 8.91 17.60 -48.71
N ILE A 47 9.55 17.93 -47.60
CA ILE A 47 8.83 18.21 -46.32
C ILE A 47 7.91 19.44 -46.53
N GLN A 48 8.43 20.53 -47.10
CA GLN A 48 7.68 21.77 -47.31
C GLN A 48 6.53 21.61 -48.32
N GLU A 49 6.66 20.69 -49.28
CA GLU A 49 5.62 20.41 -50.30
C GLU A 49 4.53 19.46 -49.75
N GLN A 50 4.90 18.43 -49.00
CA GLN A 50 3.98 17.37 -48.59
C GLN A 50 3.26 17.63 -47.28
N ILE A 51 3.84 18.44 -46.37
CA ILE A 51 3.22 18.74 -45.06
C ILE A 51 2.80 20.22 -45.05
N ILE A 52 1.52 20.45 -44.81
CA ILE A 52 0.92 21.79 -44.86
C ILE A 52 1.06 22.54 -43.54
N ASP A 53 1.14 21.81 -42.43
CA ASP A 53 1.14 22.35 -41.08
C ASP A 53 2.36 23.23 -40.79
N THR A 54 2.16 24.29 -40.00
CA THR A 54 3.20 25.30 -39.71
C THR A 54 4.31 24.75 -38.81
N TYR A 55 3.96 23.87 -37.85
CA TYR A 55 4.91 23.26 -36.92
C TYR A 55 4.98 21.75 -37.12
N LEU A 56 6.19 21.22 -37.04
CA LEU A 56 6.52 19.84 -37.31
C LEU A 56 7.26 19.22 -36.11
N VAL A 57 7.25 17.90 -36.07
CA VAL A 57 8.11 17.11 -35.20
C VAL A 57 8.97 16.17 -36.03
N VAL A 58 10.28 16.12 -35.71
CA VAL A 58 11.24 15.21 -36.32
C VAL A 58 11.60 14.16 -35.28
N ARG A 59 11.35 12.88 -35.59
CA ARG A 59 11.50 11.77 -34.63
C ARG A 59 12.40 10.67 -35.21
N SER A 60 13.15 10.02 -34.33
CA SER A 60 13.87 8.79 -34.64
C SER A 60 12.91 7.64 -34.99
N SER A 61 13.37 6.68 -35.77
CA SER A 61 12.67 5.44 -36.15
C SER A 61 13.66 4.29 -36.33
N ALA A 62 14.59 4.11 -35.39
CA ALA A 62 15.60 3.09 -35.43
C ALA A 62 15.01 1.69 -35.18
N LEU A 63 15.44 0.70 -35.98
CA LEU A 63 15.06 -0.70 -35.78
C LEU A 63 15.54 -1.28 -34.44
N ALA A 64 16.61 -0.72 -33.90
CA ALA A 64 17.17 -1.13 -32.59
C ALA A 64 16.43 -0.51 -31.39
N GLU A 65 15.54 0.46 -31.60
CA GLU A 65 14.77 1.11 -30.52
C GLU A 65 13.66 0.22 -29.97
N ASP A 66 13.10 -0.66 -30.79
CA ASP A 66 11.89 -1.46 -30.52
C ASP A 66 12.17 -2.99 -30.40
N ASN A 67 13.36 -3.40 -29.96
CA ASN A 67 13.66 -4.82 -29.78
C ASN A 67 12.92 -5.44 -28.58
N LEU A 68 12.40 -6.68 -28.74
CA LEU A 68 11.63 -7.47 -27.76
C LEU A 68 12.37 -7.72 -26.41
N SER A 69 13.67 -7.46 -26.34
CA SER A 69 14.51 -7.81 -25.18
C SER A 69 15.11 -6.62 -24.42
N THR A 70 15.17 -5.42 -25.02
CA THR A 70 15.74 -4.22 -24.36
C THR A 70 14.98 -2.99 -24.80
N SER A 71 14.47 -2.21 -23.86
CA SER A 71 13.90 -0.88 -24.12
C SER A 71 15.00 0.15 -24.06
N ASN A 72 15.39 0.70 -25.20
CA ASN A 72 16.30 1.85 -25.32
C ASN A 72 15.52 3.18 -25.32
N ALA A 73 14.39 3.24 -24.62
CA ALA A 73 13.56 4.44 -24.52
C ALA A 73 14.37 5.62 -23.98
N GLY A 74 14.37 6.73 -24.73
CA GLY A 74 15.09 7.96 -24.37
C GLY A 74 16.53 8.09 -24.89
N HIS A 75 17.12 7.08 -25.52
CA HIS A 75 18.44 7.18 -26.12
C HIS A 75 18.45 8.00 -27.43
N PHE A 76 17.34 8.04 -28.14
CA PHE A 76 17.22 8.73 -29.44
C PHE A 76 16.44 10.03 -29.31
N ARG A 77 16.83 11.03 -30.06
CA ARG A 77 16.29 12.38 -29.94
C ARG A 77 15.05 12.60 -30.83
N SER A 78 14.06 13.28 -30.25
CA SER A 78 12.95 13.91 -30.98
C SER A 78 13.08 15.42 -30.89
N VAL A 79 12.85 16.14 -32.00
CA VAL A 79 12.86 17.61 -32.04
C VAL A 79 11.44 18.09 -32.31
N LEU A 80 10.88 18.79 -31.34
CA LEU A 80 9.50 19.32 -31.36
C LEU A 80 9.48 20.79 -31.84
N ASN A 81 8.32 21.26 -32.25
CA ASN A 81 8.06 22.66 -32.63
C ASN A 81 8.99 23.20 -33.77
N VAL A 82 9.35 22.38 -34.73
CA VAL A 82 10.16 22.80 -35.85
C VAL A 82 9.29 23.58 -36.86
N CYS A 83 9.59 24.84 -37.10
CA CYS A 83 8.84 25.64 -38.08
C CYS A 83 9.11 25.12 -39.50
N ARG A 84 8.06 24.73 -40.23
CA ARG A 84 8.14 24.20 -41.60
C ARG A 84 8.82 25.16 -42.57
N ASP A 85 8.55 26.46 -42.45
CA ASP A 85 9.02 27.47 -43.38
C ASP A 85 10.45 27.93 -43.07
N ASP A 86 10.98 27.56 -41.88
CA ASP A 86 12.38 27.85 -41.52
C ASP A 86 13.28 26.68 -41.95
N ARG A 87 13.92 26.84 -43.11
CA ARG A 87 14.83 25.85 -43.69
C ARG A 87 15.99 25.50 -42.78
N LYS A 88 16.48 26.47 -41.98
CA LYS A 88 17.61 26.25 -41.09
C LYS A 88 17.16 25.44 -39.87
N ALA A 89 15.99 25.73 -39.32
CA ALA A 89 15.40 24.95 -38.22
C ALA A 89 15.16 23.48 -38.64
N LEU A 90 14.65 23.24 -39.84
CA LEU A 90 14.48 21.90 -40.41
C LEU A 90 15.83 21.17 -40.58
N GLU A 91 16.83 21.86 -41.14
CA GLU A 91 18.16 21.29 -41.28
C GLU A 91 18.80 20.90 -39.95
N ASP A 92 18.75 21.81 -38.97
CA ASP A 92 19.31 21.60 -37.61
C ASP A 92 18.57 20.45 -36.89
N ALA A 93 17.24 20.37 -37.02
CA ALA A 93 16.44 19.30 -36.46
C ALA A 93 16.78 17.92 -37.05
N LEU A 94 16.82 17.82 -38.40
CA LEU A 94 17.19 16.58 -39.09
C LEU A 94 18.59 16.11 -38.69
N LYS A 95 19.58 17.00 -38.71
CA LYS A 95 20.96 16.70 -38.31
C LYS A 95 21.04 16.30 -36.82
N SER A 96 20.28 16.93 -35.95
CA SER A 96 20.25 16.63 -34.52
C SER A 96 19.71 15.23 -34.23
N VAL A 97 18.65 14.81 -34.95
CA VAL A 97 18.10 13.46 -34.81
C VAL A 97 19.09 12.42 -35.35
N VAL A 98 19.67 12.66 -36.56
CA VAL A 98 20.68 11.77 -37.13
C VAL A 98 21.90 11.63 -36.20
N ALA A 99 22.39 12.72 -35.63
CA ALA A 99 23.51 12.68 -34.68
C ALA A 99 23.24 11.84 -33.44
N SER A 100 21.98 11.71 -33.02
CA SER A 100 21.60 10.88 -31.85
C SER A 100 21.74 9.37 -32.09
N TYR A 101 21.84 8.92 -33.33
CA TYR A 101 22.04 7.51 -33.65
C TYR A 101 23.49 7.04 -33.45
N GLY A 102 24.46 7.95 -33.30
CA GLY A 102 25.86 7.60 -33.17
C GLY A 102 26.42 6.94 -34.44
N ALA A 103 27.14 5.85 -34.33
CA ALA A 103 27.61 5.06 -35.46
C ALA A 103 26.50 4.15 -35.96
N CYS A 104 25.72 4.58 -36.95
CA CYS A 104 24.56 3.85 -37.51
C CYS A 104 24.73 3.54 -39.00
N SER A 105 23.91 2.62 -39.52
CA SER A 105 23.79 2.31 -40.93
C SER A 105 23.08 3.48 -41.67
N ASN A 106 23.45 3.67 -42.93
CA ASN A 106 22.74 4.60 -43.80
C ASN A 106 21.27 4.22 -44.07
N ASP A 107 20.90 2.96 -43.77
CA ASP A 107 19.56 2.42 -43.92
C ASP A 107 18.65 2.69 -42.71
N GLU A 108 19.18 3.22 -41.63
CA GLU A 108 18.37 3.68 -40.48
C GLU A 108 17.45 4.83 -40.91
N GLU A 109 16.31 4.91 -40.24
CA GLU A 109 15.22 5.81 -40.66
C GLU A 109 14.87 6.81 -39.56
N LEU A 110 14.40 7.96 -39.97
CA LEU A 110 13.72 8.96 -39.14
C LEU A 110 12.42 9.37 -39.87
N PHE A 111 11.55 10.04 -39.20
CA PHE A 111 10.32 10.52 -39.82
C PHE A 111 9.93 11.92 -39.35
N VAL A 112 9.18 12.61 -40.22
CA VAL A 112 8.64 13.94 -39.97
C VAL A 112 7.12 13.85 -39.98
N GLN A 113 6.49 14.49 -38.98
CA GLN A 113 5.03 14.59 -38.86
C GLN A 113 4.62 16.03 -38.56
N PRO A 114 3.36 16.41 -38.82
CA PRO A 114 2.78 17.61 -38.23
C PRO A 114 2.88 17.57 -36.68
N MET A 115 3.07 18.72 -36.09
CA MET A 115 2.94 18.87 -34.64
C MET A 115 1.46 18.96 -34.25
N LEU A 116 0.98 18.09 -33.39
CA LEU A 116 -0.40 18.14 -32.91
C LEU A 116 -0.58 19.37 -32.01
N GLY A 117 -1.51 20.25 -32.40
CA GLY A 117 -1.89 21.41 -31.61
C GLY A 117 -3.10 21.12 -30.69
N ASN A 118 -3.35 22.00 -29.74
CA ASN A 118 -4.53 21.95 -28.84
C ASN A 118 -4.75 20.56 -28.22
N ILE A 119 -3.71 20.07 -27.54
CA ILE A 119 -3.77 18.77 -26.87
C ILE A 119 -4.60 18.92 -25.59
N ASP A 120 -5.72 18.17 -25.51
CA ASP A 120 -6.57 18.12 -24.31
C ASP A 120 -6.01 17.13 -23.27
N MET A 121 -5.40 16.04 -23.76
CA MET A 121 -4.86 14.94 -22.95
C MET A 121 -3.74 14.24 -23.74
N ALA A 122 -2.69 13.82 -23.06
CA ALA A 122 -1.66 12.96 -23.66
C ALA A 122 -1.24 11.88 -22.67
N GLY A 123 -0.81 10.72 -23.18
CA GLY A 123 -0.47 9.62 -22.32
C GLY A 123 0.06 8.37 -22.98
N VAL A 124 0.16 7.33 -22.15
CA VAL A 124 0.55 5.98 -22.54
C VAL A 124 -0.53 5.00 -22.10
N ALA A 125 -0.95 4.14 -23.00
CA ALA A 125 -1.90 3.06 -22.73
C ALA A 125 -1.23 1.71 -22.94
N PHE A 126 -1.15 0.92 -21.86
CA PHE A 126 -0.74 -0.48 -21.94
C PHE A 126 -1.98 -1.34 -22.12
N THR A 127 -1.93 -2.26 -23.08
CA THR A 127 -3.06 -3.18 -23.29
C THR A 127 -2.93 -4.48 -22.51
N ALA A 128 -1.95 -4.62 -21.65
CA ALA A 128 -1.86 -5.67 -20.64
C ALA A 128 -1.08 -5.14 -19.43
N ASP A 129 -1.24 -5.78 -18.29
CA ASP A 129 -0.38 -5.51 -17.14
C ASP A 129 1.07 -5.87 -17.46
N ALA A 130 2.00 -4.95 -17.23
CA ALA A 130 3.40 -5.14 -17.61
C ALA A 130 4.10 -6.28 -16.84
N ASP A 131 3.66 -6.58 -15.60
CA ASP A 131 4.28 -7.58 -14.74
C ASP A 131 3.70 -8.98 -14.95
N THR A 132 2.37 -9.08 -15.13
CA THR A 132 1.64 -10.36 -15.16
C THR A 132 1.03 -10.68 -16.52
N LEU A 133 0.99 -9.73 -17.44
CA LEU A 133 0.26 -9.76 -18.72
C LEU A 133 -1.25 -10.02 -18.54
N ALA A 134 -1.81 -9.76 -17.38
CA ALA A 134 -3.25 -9.84 -17.15
C ALA A 134 -4.03 -8.88 -18.06
N PRO A 135 -5.26 -9.24 -18.49
CA PRO A 135 -5.98 -8.54 -19.55
C PRO A 135 -6.65 -7.24 -19.08
N TYR A 136 -5.85 -6.23 -18.79
CA TYR A 136 -6.30 -4.88 -18.42
C TYR A 136 -5.76 -3.84 -19.39
N TYR A 137 -6.56 -2.81 -19.68
CA TYR A 137 -6.07 -1.54 -20.18
C TYR A 137 -5.59 -0.71 -19.00
N ILE A 138 -4.34 -0.22 -19.05
CA ILE A 138 -3.74 0.66 -18.03
C ILE A 138 -3.36 1.95 -18.74
N ILE A 139 -4.13 3.02 -18.50
CA ILE A 139 -4.04 4.30 -19.18
C ILE A 139 -3.45 5.33 -18.22
N ASN A 140 -2.20 5.71 -18.49
CA ASN A 140 -1.51 6.79 -17.77
C ASN A 140 -1.59 8.05 -18.61
N TYR A 141 -2.13 9.13 -18.09
CA TYR A 141 -2.33 10.35 -18.86
C TYR A 141 -2.21 11.62 -18.02
N ASP A 142 -2.00 12.73 -18.72
CA ASP A 142 -1.89 14.09 -18.17
C ASP A 142 -2.78 15.02 -18.99
N GLU A 143 -3.43 15.98 -18.32
CA GLU A 143 -4.34 16.96 -18.92
C GLU A 143 -3.70 18.35 -19.04
N SER A 144 -2.37 18.46 -18.88
CA SER A 144 -1.64 19.75 -18.95
C SER A 144 -1.49 20.35 -20.34
N GLY A 145 -1.93 19.63 -21.36
CA GLY A 145 -1.80 20.07 -22.77
C GLY A 145 -0.41 19.85 -23.39
N ARG A 146 0.48 19.11 -22.72
CA ARG A 146 1.83 18.77 -23.20
C ARG A 146 1.93 17.29 -23.54
N SER A 147 2.57 16.98 -24.66
CA SER A 147 2.73 15.58 -25.11
C SER A 147 3.95 14.86 -24.52
N ASP A 148 4.83 15.56 -23.82
CA ASP A 148 6.12 15.06 -23.32
C ASP A 148 6.16 14.82 -21.80
N THR A 149 5.13 15.20 -21.06
CA THR A 149 5.11 15.20 -19.59
C THR A 149 5.23 13.78 -19.00
N ILE A 150 4.56 12.80 -19.57
CA ILE A 150 4.57 11.43 -19.02
C ILE A 150 5.86 10.69 -19.39
N THR A 151 6.34 10.85 -20.63
CA THR A 151 7.57 10.22 -21.11
C THR A 151 8.84 10.81 -20.48
N SER A 152 8.78 12.07 -20.02
CA SER A 152 9.89 12.76 -19.32
C SER A 152 9.89 12.58 -17.79
N GLY A 153 8.86 11.96 -17.21
CA GLY A 153 8.74 11.75 -15.75
C GLY A 153 8.55 13.03 -14.93
N GLN A 154 8.22 14.17 -15.57
CA GLN A 154 8.14 15.48 -14.90
C GLN A 154 6.72 15.87 -14.43
N SER A 155 5.70 15.03 -14.61
CA SER A 155 4.33 15.39 -14.26
C SER A 155 3.98 15.03 -12.81
N GLY A 156 3.73 16.03 -12.00
CA GLY A 156 3.15 15.86 -10.65
C GLY A 156 1.63 15.60 -10.63
N GLN A 157 0.96 15.54 -11.80
CA GLN A 157 -0.50 15.45 -11.93
C GLN A 157 -1.00 14.33 -12.85
N SER A 158 -0.17 13.32 -13.14
CA SER A 158 -0.59 12.21 -13.99
C SER A 158 -1.65 11.35 -13.31
N LYS A 159 -2.73 11.04 -14.05
CA LYS A 159 -3.78 10.11 -13.65
C LYS A 159 -3.52 8.73 -14.25
N THR A 160 -3.88 7.68 -13.52
CA THR A 160 -3.83 6.30 -14.01
C THR A 160 -5.21 5.69 -13.90
N TYR A 161 -5.76 5.25 -15.03
CA TYR A 161 -7.01 4.52 -15.10
C TYR A 161 -6.75 3.07 -15.49
N ILE A 162 -7.34 2.13 -14.75
CA ILE A 162 -7.25 0.68 -15.01
C ILE A 162 -8.62 0.18 -15.40
N HIS A 163 -8.70 -0.60 -16.49
CA HIS A 163 -9.97 -1.14 -16.97
C HIS A 163 -9.83 -2.59 -17.45
N PHE A 164 -10.67 -3.48 -16.96
CA PHE A 164 -10.71 -4.87 -17.41
C PHE A 164 -11.22 -4.96 -18.84
N LYS A 165 -10.47 -5.59 -19.76
CA LYS A 165 -10.78 -5.62 -21.20
C LYS A 165 -12.14 -6.20 -21.54
N ARG A 166 -12.59 -7.24 -20.79
CA ARG A 166 -13.86 -7.93 -21.01
C ARG A 166 -14.94 -7.43 -20.03
N SER A 167 -14.80 -6.23 -19.53
CA SER A 167 -15.79 -5.62 -18.64
C SER A 167 -17.17 -5.52 -19.30
N PRO A 168 -18.26 -5.90 -18.62
CA PRO A 168 -19.62 -5.65 -19.09
C PRO A 168 -20.03 -4.18 -18.91
N ILE A 169 -19.26 -3.40 -18.16
CA ILE A 169 -19.51 -1.98 -17.87
C ILE A 169 -18.43 -1.16 -18.57
N PRO A 170 -18.79 -0.23 -19.46
CA PRO A 170 -17.81 0.65 -20.11
C PRO A 170 -17.19 1.63 -19.11
N PRO A 171 -16.03 2.24 -19.43
CA PRO A 171 -15.48 3.35 -18.67
C PRO A 171 -16.51 4.47 -18.46
N SER A 172 -16.52 5.06 -17.26
CA SER A 172 -17.46 6.13 -16.89
C SER A 172 -17.23 7.42 -17.69
N GLU A 173 -15.99 7.70 -18.06
CA GLU A 173 -15.62 8.88 -18.83
C GLU A 173 -15.65 8.54 -20.33
N PRO A 174 -16.37 9.34 -21.16
CA PRO A 174 -16.49 9.08 -22.61
C PRO A 174 -15.14 9.02 -23.33
N ILE A 175 -14.16 9.84 -22.89
CA ILE A 175 -12.85 9.88 -23.52
C ILE A 175 -12.04 8.60 -23.26
N LEU A 176 -12.12 8.04 -22.05
CA LEU A 176 -11.48 6.77 -21.70
C LEU A 176 -12.08 5.61 -22.50
N ASN A 177 -13.39 5.66 -22.77
CA ASN A 177 -14.05 4.66 -23.62
C ASN A 177 -13.52 4.71 -25.07
N LEU A 178 -13.27 5.92 -25.62
CA LEU A 178 -12.66 6.08 -26.94
C LEU A 178 -11.23 5.54 -26.98
N ILE A 179 -10.42 5.82 -25.95
CA ILE A 179 -9.06 5.29 -25.83
C ILE A 179 -9.08 3.75 -25.74
N CYS A 180 -9.98 3.17 -24.94
CA CYS A 180 -10.14 1.71 -24.86
C CYS A 180 -10.57 1.10 -26.22
N ALA A 181 -11.45 1.80 -26.99
CA ALA A 181 -11.84 1.36 -28.31
C ALA A 181 -10.67 1.40 -29.31
N ALA A 182 -9.84 2.44 -29.26
CA ALA A 182 -8.62 2.53 -30.05
C ALA A 182 -7.62 1.42 -29.69
N CYS A 183 -7.40 1.16 -28.40
CA CYS A 183 -6.56 0.06 -27.93
C CYS A 183 -7.04 -1.30 -28.47
N ARG A 184 -8.34 -1.58 -28.41
CA ARG A 184 -8.93 -2.82 -28.92
C ARG A 184 -8.72 -2.94 -30.44
N GLU A 185 -8.95 -1.87 -31.18
CA GLU A 185 -8.70 -1.86 -32.63
C GLU A 185 -7.24 -2.19 -32.96
N LEU A 186 -6.28 -1.61 -32.23
CA LEU A 186 -4.86 -1.86 -32.44
C LEU A 186 -4.46 -3.31 -32.12
N GLU A 187 -5.06 -3.91 -31.08
CA GLU A 187 -4.90 -5.33 -30.78
C GLU A 187 -5.42 -6.23 -31.92
N GLU A 188 -6.60 -5.94 -32.44
CA GLU A 188 -7.21 -6.68 -33.55
C GLU A 188 -6.38 -6.56 -34.83
N LEU A 189 -5.92 -5.35 -35.16
CA LEU A 189 -5.11 -5.10 -36.35
C LEU A 189 -3.74 -5.77 -36.30
N SER A 190 -3.07 -5.69 -35.14
CA SER A 190 -1.72 -6.25 -34.95
C SER A 190 -1.72 -7.74 -34.61
N GLY A 191 -2.86 -8.30 -34.16
CA GLY A 191 -2.92 -9.66 -33.62
C GLY A 191 -2.14 -9.84 -32.31
N ASN A 192 -1.82 -8.75 -31.61
CA ASN A 192 -1.06 -8.75 -30.35
C ASN A 192 -1.86 -8.08 -29.24
N ASN A 193 -2.10 -8.78 -28.15
CA ASN A 193 -2.89 -8.32 -26.99
C ASN A 193 -2.03 -7.61 -25.92
N CYS A 194 -0.75 -7.41 -26.16
CA CYS A 194 0.20 -6.81 -25.20
C CYS A 194 0.95 -5.66 -25.89
N LEU A 195 0.28 -4.50 -26.01
CA LEU A 195 0.78 -3.31 -26.66
C LEU A 195 1.06 -2.18 -25.66
N ASP A 196 2.08 -1.41 -25.97
CA ASP A 196 2.43 -0.13 -25.38
C ASP A 196 2.14 0.95 -26.44
N ILE A 197 1.21 1.86 -26.14
CA ILE A 197 0.63 2.82 -27.08
C ILE A 197 0.81 4.23 -26.53
N GLU A 198 1.61 5.07 -27.21
CA GLU A 198 1.63 6.50 -26.94
C GLU A 198 0.47 7.16 -27.68
N PHE A 199 -0.32 7.96 -26.98
CA PHE A 199 -1.48 8.65 -27.56
C PHE A 199 -1.57 10.11 -27.14
N ALA A 200 -2.30 10.89 -27.90
CA ALA A 200 -2.78 12.22 -27.52
C ALA A 200 -4.24 12.37 -27.92
N VAL A 201 -4.97 13.20 -27.20
CA VAL A 201 -6.35 13.57 -27.51
C VAL A 201 -6.39 15.04 -27.88
N SER A 202 -7.02 15.35 -29.00
CA SER A 202 -7.29 16.72 -29.43
C SER A 202 -8.68 16.76 -30.05
N ASN A 203 -9.53 17.72 -29.63
CA ASN A 203 -10.90 17.87 -30.10
C ASN A 203 -11.75 16.58 -30.03
N ARG A 204 -11.58 15.77 -28.97
CA ARG A 204 -12.19 14.45 -28.75
C ARG A 204 -11.75 13.34 -29.73
N ASP A 205 -10.77 13.56 -30.58
CA ASP A 205 -10.17 12.53 -31.41
C ASP A 205 -8.93 11.96 -30.72
N VAL A 206 -8.78 10.64 -30.74
CA VAL A 206 -7.60 9.94 -30.21
C VAL A 206 -6.57 9.81 -31.31
N TYR A 207 -5.41 10.42 -31.11
CA TYR A 207 -4.25 10.32 -32.04
C TYR A 207 -3.24 9.33 -31.49
N VAL A 208 -2.85 8.35 -32.29
CA VAL A 208 -1.79 7.40 -31.95
C VAL A 208 -0.45 7.95 -32.41
N LEU A 209 0.48 8.07 -31.46
CA LEU A 209 1.81 8.64 -31.66
C LEU A 209 2.90 7.57 -31.78
N GLN A 210 2.66 6.40 -31.17
CA GLN A 210 3.53 5.22 -31.25
C GLN A 210 2.75 3.96 -30.82
N VAL A 211 3.11 2.81 -31.42
CA VAL A 211 2.64 1.47 -31.02
C VAL A 211 3.81 0.51 -31.02
N ARG A 212 4.01 -0.20 -29.93
CA ARG A 212 5.04 -1.24 -29.81
C ARG A 212 4.56 -2.39 -28.94
N PRO A 213 5.15 -3.59 -29.02
CA PRO A 213 4.90 -4.67 -28.08
C PRO A 213 5.40 -4.29 -26.68
N ILE A 214 4.69 -4.73 -25.63
CA ILE A 214 5.18 -4.60 -24.24
C ILE A 214 6.45 -5.43 -24.08
N THR A 215 7.56 -4.81 -23.69
CA THR A 215 8.79 -5.52 -23.30
C THR A 215 8.59 -6.18 -21.95
N ARG A 216 8.84 -7.49 -21.88
CA ARG A 216 8.66 -8.27 -20.66
C ARG A 216 9.75 -7.94 -19.64
N HIS A 217 9.34 -7.43 -18.46
CA HIS A 217 10.19 -7.36 -17.28
C HIS A 217 9.75 -8.39 -16.20
N GLY A 218 8.54 -8.96 -16.30
CA GLY A 218 7.97 -9.91 -15.35
C GLY A 218 8.32 -11.37 -15.65
N LYS A 219 8.43 -12.17 -14.59
CA LYS A 219 8.74 -13.62 -14.67
C LYS A 219 7.51 -14.49 -14.97
N GLU A 220 6.28 -13.95 -14.90
CA GLU A 220 5.04 -14.73 -14.98
C GLU A 220 4.15 -14.29 -16.13
N ASN A 221 3.50 -15.28 -16.75
CA ASN A 221 2.52 -15.04 -17.80
C ASN A 221 1.15 -15.56 -17.35
N LEU A 222 0.30 -14.66 -16.85
CA LEU A 222 -1.05 -14.95 -16.41
C LEU A 222 -2.13 -14.56 -17.44
N SER A 223 -1.72 -14.27 -18.68
CA SER A 223 -2.63 -13.86 -19.76
C SER A 223 -3.68 -14.91 -20.13
N SER A 224 -3.42 -16.19 -19.83
CA SER A 224 -4.33 -17.31 -20.11
C SER A 224 -5.45 -17.47 -19.09
N LEU A 225 -5.39 -16.81 -17.92
CA LEU A 225 -6.43 -16.89 -16.90
C LEU A 225 -7.67 -16.11 -17.34
N ASP A 226 -8.83 -16.78 -17.33
CA ASP A 226 -10.10 -16.09 -17.52
C ASP A 226 -10.57 -15.47 -16.20
N LEU A 227 -10.42 -14.14 -16.13
CA LEU A 227 -10.81 -13.37 -14.96
C LEU A 227 -12.29 -12.93 -14.98
N SER A 228 -13.03 -13.18 -16.06
CA SER A 228 -14.39 -12.67 -16.25
C SER A 228 -15.36 -13.19 -15.19
N ASP A 229 -15.37 -14.52 -14.95
CA ASP A 229 -16.20 -15.14 -13.91
C ASP A 229 -15.76 -14.71 -12.49
N ALA A 230 -14.46 -14.58 -12.28
CA ALA A 230 -13.89 -14.16 -11.01
C ALA A 230 -14.32 -12.72 -10.65
N LEU A 231 -14.16 -11.77 -11.58
CA LEU A 231 -14.57 -10.37 -11.40
C LEU A 231 -16.10 -10.25 -11.29
N PHE A 232 -16.86 -11.03 -12.05
CA PHE A 232 -18.32 -11.07 -11.90
C PHE A 232 -18.74 -11.52 -10.50
N LYS A 233 -18.10 -12.56 -9.95
CA LYS A 233 -18.38 -13.02 -8.57
C LYS A 233 -18.01 -11.96 -7.53
N ILE A 234 -16.88 -11.24 -7.71
CA ILE A 234 -16.51 -10.12 -6.83
C ILE A 234 -17.57 -9.02 -6.92
N HIS A 235 -17.93 -8.58 -8.13
CA HIS A 235 -18.95 -7.56 -8.35
C HIS A 235 -20.27 -7.90 -7.63
N ARG A 236 -20.77 -9.13 -7.81
CA ARG A 236 -21.99 -9.60 -7.13
C ARG A 236 -21.83 -9.67 -5.62
N LYS A 237 -20.64 -10.00 -5.12
CA LYS A 237 -20.35 -10.01 -3.68
C LYS A 237 -20.33 -8.60 -3.10
N VAL A 238 -19.71 -7.65 -3.78
CA VAL A 238 -19.70 -6.23 -3.40
C VAL A 238 -21.14 -5.69 -3.39
N GLU A 239 -21.91 -5.90 -4.46
CA GLU A 239 -23.31 -5.49 -4.55
C GLU A 239 -24.14 -6.02 -3.36
N LYS A 240 -24.00 -7.31 -3.05
CA LYS A 240 -24.71 -7.93 -1.93
C LYS A 240 -24.31 -7.36 -0.57
N LEU A 241 -23.02 -7.13 -0.35
CA LEU A 241 -22.52 -6.59 0.92
C LEU A 241 -22.82 -5.10 1.07
N SER A 242 -22.98 -4.36 -0.03
CA SER A 242 -23.36 -2.94 0.00
C SER A 242 -24.85 -2.72 0.29
N ALA A 243 -25.67 -3.75 0.15
CA ALA A 243 -27.09 -3.65 0.49
C ALA A 243 -27.31 -3.40 1.99
N PRO A 244 -28.41 -2.71 2.38
CA PRO A 244 -28.79 -2.55 3.79
C PRO A 244 -28.85 -3.88 4.52
N HIS A 245 -28.37 -3.91 5.76
CA HIS A 245 -28.30 -5.12 6.59
C HIS A 245 -29.08 -4.91 7.90
N PRO A 246 -29.92 -5.86 8.35
CA PRO A 246 -30.79 -5.66 9.52
C PRO A 246 -30.04 -5.46 10.84
N ASN A 247 -28.79 -5.97 10.92
CA ASN A 247 -27.98 -5.92 12.14
C ASN A 247 -26.79 -4.91 12.04
N LEU A 248 -26.70 -4.13 10.97
CA LEU A 248 -25.69 -3.10 10.79
C LEU A 248 -26.35 -1.76 10.51
N LEU A 249 -25.84 -0.73 11.12
CA LEU A 249 -26.23 0.65 10.84
C LEU A 249 -25.50 1.15 9.58
N GLY A 250 -26.10 2.16 8.95
CA GLY A 250 -25.58 2.75 7.72
C GLY A 250 -26.20 2.16 6.45
N SER A 251 -26.42 3.04 5.49
CA SER A 251 -27.09 2.74 4.22
C SER A 251 -26.16 2.31 3.10
N LYS A 252 -24.85 2.58 3.22
CA LYS A 252 -23.79 2.30 2.25
C LYS A 252 -22.70 1.41 2.86
N ALA A 253 -21.91 0.76 2.02
CA ALA A 253 -20.69 0.08 2.44
C ALA A 253 -19.55 0.41 1.46
N ILE A 254 -18.36 0.56 2.00
CA ILE A 254 -17.09 0.74 1.28
C ILE A 254 -16.15 -0.37 1.76
N PHE A 255 -15.25 -0.83 0.89
CA PHE A 255 -14.26 -1.85 1.23
C PHE A 255 -12.87 -1.29 0.98
N GLY A 256 -12.01 -1.29 2.00
CA GLY A 256 -10.67 -0.71 1.93
C GLY A 256 -9.59 -1.67 2.39
N VAL A 257 -8.37 -1.51 1.87
CA VAL A 257 -7.22 -2.37 2.24
C VAL A 257 -6.47 -1.86 3.47
N MET A 258 -6.67 -0.59 3.87
CA MET A 258 -5.94 0.05 4.97
C MET A 258 -6.79 0.50 6.17
N PRO A 259 -8.14 0.66 6.10
CA PRO A 259 -8.92 1.02 7.29
C PRO A 259 -8.75 -0.03 8.37
N ASP A 260 -8.68 0.37 9.61
CA ASP A 260 -8.51 -0.39 10.84
C ASP A 260 -7.80 -1.77 10.65
N TRP A 261 -6.93 -2.19 11.55
CA TRP A 261 -6.18 -3.45 11.42
C TRP A 261 -5.33 -3.60 10.14
N ASN A 262 -5.30 -2.64 9.26
CA ASN A 262 -4.42 -2.45 8.09
C ASN A 262 -3.95 -3.75 7.43
N PRO A 263 -4.82 -4.57 6.82
CA PRO A 263 -4.39 -5.86 6.28
C PRO A 263 -3.30 -5.73 5.20
N ALA A 264 -3.32 -4.66 4.39
CA ALA A 264 -2.28 -4.44 3.39
C ALA A 264 -0.88 -4.23 4.01
N GLU A 265 -0.80 -3.60 5.19
CA GLU A 265 0.45 -3.44 5.95
C GLU A 265 0.88 -4.75 6.61
N ILE A 266 -0.07 -5.49 7.22
CA ILE A 266 0.25 -6.64 8.09
C ILE A 266 0.52 -7.91 7.31
N ILE A 267 -0.28 -8.22 6.28
CA ILE A 267 -0.19 -9.46 5.49
C ILE A 267 0.03 -9.23 4.00
N GLY A 268 0.04 -7.96 3.55
CA GLY A 268 0.17 -7.57 2.14
C GLY A 268 -1.13 -7.65 1.35
N LEU A 269 -1.14 -7.03 0.16
CA LEU A 269 -2.32 -7.00 -0.73
C LEU A 269 -2.66 -8.37 -1.32
N ARG A 270 -1.69 -9.24 -1.49
CA ARG A 270 -1.83 -10.56 -2.13
C ARG A 270 -1.17 -11.63 -1.27
N PRO A 271 -1.65 -11.81 -0.02
CA PRO A 271 -1.08 -12.80 0.88
C PRO A 271 -1.32 -14.21 0.36
N ARG A 272 -0.44 -15.14 0.72
CA ARG A 272 -0.73 -16.56 0.57
C ARG A 272 -1.75 -17.01 1.61
N GLN A 273 -2.43 -18.11 1.36
CA GLN A 273 -3.59 -18.55 2.15
C GLN A 273 -3.27 -18.73 3.64
N LEU A 274 -2.09 -19.22 3.99
CA LEU A 274 -1.72 -19.40 5.39
C LEU A 274 -1.69 -18.07 6.16
N ALA A 275 -1.02 -17.06 5.61
CA ALA A 275 -0.98 -15.73 6.22
C ALA A 275 -2.38 -15.11 6.33
N LEU A 276 -3.18 -15.19 5.25
CA LEU A 276 -4.56 -14.69 5.24
C LEU A 276 -5.43 -15.38 6.27
N SER A 277 -5.41 -16.72 6.31
CA SER A 277 -6.27 -17.49 7.21
C SER A 277 -5.84 -17.37 8.68
N LEU A 278 -4.54 -17.30 8.98
CA LEU A 278 -4.03 -17.01 10.32
C LEU A 278 -4.44 -15.63 10.79
N TYR A 279 -4.30 -14.61 9.94
CA TYR A 279 -4.71 -13.24 10.31
C TYR A 279 -6.22 -13.16 10.58
N LYS A 280 -7.02 -13.81 9.76
CA LYS A 280 -8.47 -13.91 9.97
C LYS A 280 -8.80 -14.63 11.27
N GLU A 281 -8.21 -15.79 11.52
CA GLU A 281 -8.46 -16.62 12.71
C GLU A 281 -8.04 -15.91 14.01
N LEU A 282 -6.87 -15.28 14.01
CA LEU A 282 -6.32 -14.64 15.20
C LEU A 282 -6.91 -13.25 15.48
N VAL A 283 -7.43 -12.54 14.47
CA VAL A 283 -7.85 -11.14 14.60
C VAL A 283 -9.25 -10.89 14.06
N THR A 284 -9.42 -10.94 12.71
CA THR A 284 -10.51 -10.25 12.02
C THR A 284 -11.81 -11.02 11.92
N ASP A 285 -11.84 -12.32 12.19
CA ASP A 285 -13.08 -13.10 12.14
C ASP A 285 -13.94 -12.94 13.41
N SER A 286 -13.31 -12.75 14.57
CA SER A 286 -14.06 -12.63 15.83
C SER A 286 -13.38 -11.83 16.94
N VAL A 287 -12.07 -11.96 17.12
CA VAL A 287 -11.33 -11.40 18.27
C VAL A 287 -11.48 -9.89 18.37
N TRP A 288 -11.37 -9.16 17.24
CA TRP A 288 -11.56 -7.73 17.15
C TRP A 288 -12.92 -7.27 17.73
N ALA A 289 -14.00 -7.99 17.38
CA ALA A 289 -15.36 -7.65 17.79
C ALA A 289 -15.61 -7.94 19.29
N TYR A 290 -15.01 -9.01 19.81
CA TYR A 290 -15.03 -9.27 21.26
C TYR A 290 -14.37 -8.16 22.05
N GLN A 291 -13.24 -7.65 21.57
CA GLN A 291 -12.56 -6.53 22.21
C GLN A 291 -13.43 -5.27 22.19
N ARG A 292 -14.02 -4.92 21.04
CA ARG A 292 -14.87 -3.74 20.91
C ARG A 292 -16.04 -3.78 21.90
N ASP A 293 -16.79 -4.89 21.94
CA ASP A 293 -17.92 -5.04 22.87
C ASP A 293 -17.47 -5.01 24.35
N ASN A 294 -16.34 -5.63 24.69
CA ASN A 294 -15.78 -5.59 26.03
C ASN A 294 -15.46 -4.16 26.48
N TYR A 295 -14.99 -3.30 25.57
CA TYR A 295 -14.62 -1.92 25.84
C TYR A 295 -15.81 -0.94 25.82
N GLY A 296 -17.03 -1.42 25.57
CA GLY A 296 -18.25 -0.62 25.62
C GLY A 296 -18.71 -0.07 24.27
N TYR A 297 -18.12 -0.52 23.20
CA TYR A 297 -18.59 -0.23 21.85
C TYR A 297 -19.71 -1.20 21.43
N ARG A 298 -20.32 -0.94 20.25
CA ARG A 298 -21.39 -1.77 19.70
C ARG A 298 -20.95 -3.23 19.52
N ASN A 299 -21.86 -4.16 19.82
CA ASN A 299 -21.59 -5.60 19.69
C ASN A 299 -21.69 -6.07 18.25
N LEU A 300 -20.56 -6.44 17.66
CA LEU A 300 -20.43 -6.93 16.28
C LEU A 300 -19.84 -8.35 16.20
N ARG A 301 -19.97 -9.15 17.28
CA ARG A 301 -19.30 -10.46 17.41
C ARG A 301 -19.59 -11.45 16.28
N SER A 302 -20.71 -11.30 15.55
CA SER A 302 -21.09 -12.18 14.44
C SER A 302 -20.62 -11.69 13.07
N HIS A 303 -20.00 -10.51 13.00
CA HIS A 303 -19.55 -9.93 11.74
C HIS A 303 -18.04 -10.10 11.60
N PRO A 304 -17.56 -10.73 10.49
CA PRO A 304 -16.16 -10.66 10.15
C PRO A 304 -15.83 -9.23 9.70
N LEU A 305 -14.72 -8.70 10.17
CA LEU A 305 -14.23 -7.38 9.76
C LEU A 305 -13.66 -7.44 8.34
N LEU A 306 -12.87 -8.49 8.06
CA LEU A 306 -12.18 -8.68 6.80
C LEU A 306 -13.01 -9.53 5.84
N VAL A 307 -13.23 -8.98 4.63
CA VAL A 307 -13.78 -9.68 3.47
C VAL A 307 -12.65 -9.98 2.50
N SER A 308 -12.54 -11.22 2.04
CA SER A 308 -11.55 -11.59 1.03
C SER A 308 -12.20 -11.61 -0.36
N PHE A 309 -11.66 -10.82 -1.30
CA PHE A 309 -12.01 -10.87 -2.72
C PHE A 309 -10.91 -11.63 -3.48
N LEU A 310 -11.13 -12.90 -3.75
CA LEU A 310 -10.14 -13.80 -4.36
C LEU A 310 -8.77 -13.80 -3.64
N GLY A 311 -8.75 -13.87 -2.33
CA GLY A 311 -7.52 -13.82 -1.55
C GLY A 311 -7.01 -12.42 -1.24
N MET A 312 -7.48 -11.37 -1.90
CA MET A 312 -7.15 -9.98 -1.55
C MET A 312 -7.95 -9.53 -0.32
N PRO A 313 -7.30 -9.05 0.75
CA PRO A 313 -7.96 -8.69 1.99
C PRO A 313 -8.51 -7.27 1.96
N TYR A 314 -9.79 -7.11 2.29
CA TYR A 314 -10.47 -5.82 2.41
C TYR A 314 -11.19 -5.72 3.74
N ILE A 315 -11.14 -4.58 4.39
CA ILE A 315 -11.97 -4.24 5.55
C ILE A 315 -13.35 -3.79 5.05
N ASP A 316 -14.42 -4.36 5.60
CA ASP A 316 -15.77 -3.81 5.46
C ASP A 316 -15.87 -2.57 6.34
N VAL A 317 -15.78 -1.37 5.71
CA VAL A 317 -15.74 -0.09 6.41
C VAL A 317 -17.04 0.19 7.15
N ARG A 318 -18.19 -0.31 6.66
CA ARG A 318 -19.45 -0.17 7.39
C ARG A 318 -19.43 -0.98 8.69
N VAL A 319 -18.90 -2.20 8.66
CA VAL A 319 -18.71 -3.01 9.87
C VAL A 319 -17.73 -2.33 10.82
N ASP A 320 -16.63 -1.84 10.29
CA ASP A 320 -15.62 -1.12 11.04
C ASP A 320 -16.20 0.13 11.74
N PHE A 321 -16.87 1.01 11.00
CA PHE A 321 -17.43 2.25 11.56
C PHE A 321 -18.56 2.01 12.57
N ASN A 322 -19.33 0.94 12.43
CA ASN A 322 -20.24 0.49 13.49
C ASN A 322 -19.48 0.14 14.78
N SER A 323 -18.23 -0.34 14.67
CA SER A 323 -17.43 -0.76 15.82
C SER A 323 -16.90 0.39 16.67
N PHE A 324 -16.93 1.61 16.16
CA PHE A 324 -16.55 2.81 16.92
C PHE A 324 -17.73 3.50 17.60
N ILE A 325 -18.96 3.01 17.40
CA ILE A 325 -20.15 3.57 18.03
C ILE A 325 -20.23 3.11 19.48
N PRO A 326 -20.34 4.03 20.47
CA PRO A 326 -20.59 3.66 21.85
C PRO A 326 -21.91 2.87 21.99
N LYS A 327 -21.91 1.80 22.78
CA LYS A 327 -23.06 0.93 22.97
C LYS A 327 -24.29 1.64 23.54
N ALA A 328 -24.05 2.69 24.32
CA ALA A 328 -25.11 3.50 24.95
C ALA A 328 -25.77 4.51 24.00
N LEU A 329 -25.22 4.73 22.79
CA LEU A 329 -25.77 5.70 21.84
C LEU A 329 -27.01 5.11 21.17
N ASP A 330 -28.06 5.94 21.05
CA ASP A 330 -29.30 5.62 20.39
C ASP A 330 -29.11 5.24 18.90
N ASP A 331 -29.81 4.20 18.45
CA ASP A 331 -29.62 3.63 17.09
C ASP A 331 -29.91 4.61 15.95
N GLN A 332 -30.82 5.58 16.14
CA GLN A 332 -31.10 6.59 15.08
C GLN A 332 -29.93 7.56 14.92
N ILE A 333 -29.40 8.04 16.04
CA ILE A 333 -28.22 8.93 16.02
C ILE A 333 -27.00 8.14 15.54
N ALA A 334 -26.85 6.92 15.99
CA ALA A 334 -25.77 6.03 15.60
C ALA A 334 -25.78 5.73 14.08
N ALA A 335 -26.95 5.45 13.48
CA ALA A 335 -27.08 5.22 12.05
C ALA A 335 -26.67 6.46 11.24
N LYS A 336 -27.15 7.63 11.64
CA LYS A 336 -26.78 8.91 11.03
C LYS A 336 -25.27 9.19 11.14
N LEU A 337 -24.66 8.83 12.27
CA LEU A 337 -23.22 9.02 12.49
C LEU A 337 -22.40 8.07 11.62
N VAL A 338 -22.81 6.81 11.47
CA VAL A 338 -22.15 5.84 10.57
C VAL A 338 -22.24 6.31 9.12
N ASP A 339 -23.41 6.76 8.66
CA ASP A 339 -23.58 7.29 7.29
C ASP A 339 -22.68 8.53 7.06
N TYR A 340 -22.59 9.44 8.05
CA TYR A 340 -21.69 10.59 8.00
C TYR A 340 -20.22 10.16 7.85
N TYR A 341 -19.77 9.17 8.61
CA TYR A 341 -18.39 8.68 8.52
C TYR A 341 -18.10 8.05 7.15
N ILE A 342 -19.05 7.28 6.60
CA ILE A 342 -18.92 6.67 5.28
C ILE A 342 -18.86 7.75 4.20
N ASP A 343 -19.76 8.74 4.25
CA ASP A 343 -19.79 9.85 3.29
C ASP A 343 -18.51 10.69 3.35
N ARG A 344 -17.95 10.89 4.54
CA ARG A 344 -16.68 11.59 4.71
C ARG A 344 -15.51 10.82 4.08
N LEU A 345 -15.47 9.49 4.23
CA LEU A 345 -14.45 8.68 3.55
C LEU A 345 -14.66 8.64 2.04
N ASP A 346 -15.91 8.59 1.57
CA ASP A 346 -16.23 8.59 0.14
C ASP A 346 -15.79 9.89 -0.55
N THR A 347 -15.89 11.02 0.16
CA THR A 347 -15.46 12.34 -0.35
C THR A 347 -13.96 12.59 -0.19
N SER A 348 -13.30 11.92 0.73
CA SER A 348 -11.86 12.05 1.04
C SER A 348 -11.19 10.68 1.13
N PRO A 349 -11.09 9.96 -0.01
CA PRO A 349 -10.58 8.59 -0.06
C PRO A 349 -9.11 8.46 0.37
N GLU A 350 -8.33 9.56 0.28
CA GLU A 350 -6.95 9.63 0.75
C GLU A 350 -6.81 9.48 2.27
N LEU A 351 -7.91 9.52 3.02
CA LEU A 351 -7.93 9.33 4.47
C LEU A 351 -8.17 7.87 4.88
N HIS A 352 -8.21 6.93 3.94
CA HIS A 352 -8.57 5.54 4.23
C HIS A 352 -7.57 4.81 5.17
N ASP A 353 -6.33 5.29 5.29
CA ASP A 353 -5.32 4.82 6.23
C ASP A 353 -5.32 5.58 7.57
N LYS A 354 -6.16 6.61 7.70
CA LYS A 354 -6.24 7.54 8.85
C LYS A 354 -7.63 7.60 9.47
N VAL A 355 -8.50 6.63 9.18
CA VAL A 355 -9.92 6.67 9.54
C VAL A 355 -10.15 6.93 11.02
N GLU A 356 -9.34 6.36 11.90
CA GLU A 356 -9.50 6.46 13.35
C GLU A 356 -9.17 7.86 13.91
N PHE A 357 -8.29 8.61 13.25
CA PHE A 357 -7.87 9.93 13.70
C PHE A 357 -8.59 11.06 12.96
N GLU A 358 -8.92 10.84 11.69
CA GLU A 358 -9.43 11.89 10.81
C GLU A 358 -10.92 11.76 10.47
N ILE A 359 -11.50 10.55 10.57
CA ILE A 359 -12.89 10.30 10.16
C ILE A 359 -13.80 10.05 11.34
N VAL A 360 -13.47 9.07 12.19
CA VAL A 360 -14.37 8.63 13.26
C VAL A 360 -14.04 9.30 14.60
N HIS A 361 -15.07 9.50 15.42
CA HIS A 361 -14.91 9.90 16.81
C HIS A 361 -15.01 8.65 17.70
N SER A 362 -13.86 8.10 18.09
CA SER A 362 -13.76 6.81 18.80
C SER A 362 -13.66 6.92 20.33
N CYS A 363 -13.34 8.10 20.86
CA CYS A 363 -13.20 8.37 22.29
C CYS A 363 -13.38 9.86 22.57
N TYR A 364 -13.48 10.24 23.86
CA TYR A 364 -13.46 11.61 24.30
C TYR A 364 -12.01 12.08 24.55
N TYR A 365 -11.70 13.33 24.20
CA TYR A 365 -10.45 14.03 24.49
C TYR A 365 -10.72 15.53 24.59
N LEU A 366 -9.77 16.33 25.12
CA LEU A 366 -10.03 17.72 25.57
C LEU A 366 -10.62 18.64 24.51
N THR A 367 -10.24 18.48 23.25
CA THR A 367 -10.69 19.35 22.13
C THR A 367 -11.80 18.71 21.28
N LEU A 368 -12.34 17.55 21.70
CA LEU A 368 -13.40 16.88 20.98
C LEU A 368 -14.69 17.72 20.87
N PRO A 369 -15.18 18.43 21.91
CA PRO A 369 -16.42 19.21 21.82
C PRO A 369 -16.40 20.20 20.65
N GLU A 370 -15.28 20.88 20.42
CA GLU A 370 -15.12 21.83 19.30
C GLU A 370 -15.22 21.11 17.94
N LYS A 371 -14.61 19.91 17.84
CA LYS A 371 -14.66 19.11 16.59
C LYS A 371 -16.07 18.54 16.32
N LEU A 372 -16.83 18.21 17.35
CA LEU A 372 -18.21 17.73 17.20
C LEU A 372 -19.17 18.82 16.67
N GLU A 373 -18.89 20.11 16.88
CA GLU A 373 -19.70 21.18 16.33
C GLU A 373 -19.78 21.16 14.80
N ASN A 374 -18.76 20.61 14.11
CA ASN A 374 -18.77 20.43 12.66
C ASN A 374 -19.92 19.51 12.18
N LEU A 375 -20.43 18.64 13.05
CA LEU A 375 -21.57 17.77 12.72
C LEU A 375 -22.84 18.58 12.42
N ARG A 376 -22.94 19.85 12.84
CA ARG A 376 -24.08 20.72 12.50
C ARG A 376 -24.21 20.94 11.00
N GLU A 377 -23.10 21.08 10.30
CA GLU A 377 -23.05 21.26 8.85
C GLU A 377 -23.57 20.01 8.11
N HIS A 378 -23.52 18.87 8.80
CA HIS A 378 -23.99 17.59 8.30
C HIS A 378 -25.38 17.18 8.85
N GLY A 379 -26.13 18.17 9.34
CA GLY A 379 -27.54 18.03 9.72
C GLY A 379 -27.78 17.47 11.12
N PHE A 380 -26.76 17.36 11.99
CA PHE A 380 -26.97 17.00 13.40
C PHE A 380 -27.45 18.21 14.20
N ASN A 381 -28.46 18.02 15.03
CA ASN A 381 -28.93 19.06 15.93
C ASN A 381 -28.13 19.08 17.25
N ALA A 382 -28.27 20.15 18.02
CA ALA A 382 -27.49 20.35 19.26
C ALA A 382 -27.72 19.23 20.29
N ASN A 383 -28.90 18.62 20.33
CA ASN A 383 -29.19 17.54 21.28
C ASN A 383 -28.53 16.23 20.86
N GLU A 384 -28.51 15.95 19.54
CA GLU A 384 -27.81 14.78 18.99
C GLU A 384 -26.29 14.87 19.27
N ILE A 385 -25.70 16.05 19.04
CA ILE A 385 -24.27 16.29 19.32
C ILE A 385 -23.95 16.08 20.79
N LYS A 386 -24.75 16.63 21.71
CA LYS A 386 -24.57 16.43 23.15
C LYS A 386 -24.70 14.95 23.56
N ARG A 387 -25.58 14.20 22.93
CA ARG A 387 -25.73 12.77 23.22
C ARG A 387 -24.52 11.97 22.72
N ILE A 388 -23.95 12.32 21.57
CA ILE A 388 -22.70 11.74 21.06
C ILE A 388 -21.57 12.06 22.01
N GLU A 389 -21.40 13.34 22.37
CA GLU A 389 -20.37 13.80 23.32
C GLU A 389 -20.45 13.05 24.65
N PHE A 390 -21.64 12.97 25.24
CA PHE A 390 -21.86 12.29 26.53
C PHE A 390 -21.55 10.80 26.44
N ALA A 391 -21.97 10.12 25.37
CA ALA A 391 -21.72 8.70 25.18
C ALA A 391 -20.21 8.39 25.03
N LEU A 392 -19.47 9.24 24.33
CA LEU A 392 -18.01 9.14 24.22
C LEU A 392 -17.29 9.44 25.54
N LEU A 393 -17.78 10.42 26.31
CA LEU A 393 -17.22 10.78 27.61
C LEU A 393 -17.37 9.60 28.61
N GLU A 394 -18.55 9.03 28.75
CA GLU A 394 -18.81 7.88 29.62
C GLU A 394 -17.99 6.66 29.23
N LEU A 395 -17.91 6.39 27.92
CA LEU A 395 -17.07 5.33 27.37
C LEU A 395 -15.60 5.52 27.78
N THR A 396 -15.07 6.74 27.58
CA THR A 396 -13.68 7.06 27.87
C THR A 396 -13.39 6.98 29.37
N ASN A 397 -14.26 7.53 30.22
CA ASN A 397 -14.14 7.41 31.67
C ASN A 397 -14.05 5.95 32.13
N THR A 398 -14.83 5.04 31.51
CA THR A 398 -14.78 3.60 31.80
C THR A 398 -13.45 2.97 31.39
N ILE A 399 -12.90 3.36 30.25
CA ILE A 399 -11.65 2.77 29.71
C ILE A 399 -10.44 3.24 30.52
N VAL A 400 -10.35 4.54 30.82
CA VAL A 400 -9.20 5.15 31.49
C VAL A 400 -9.23 5.00 33.02
N ASP A 401 -10.26 4.37 33.61
CA ASP A 401 -10.40 4.17 35.07
C ASP A 401 -9.08 3.59 35.65
N PRO A 402 -8.43 4.29 36.57
CA PRO A 402 -7.14 3.86 37.12
C PRO A 402 -7.20 2.60 37.96
N VAL A 403 -8.40 2.16 38.39
CA VAL A 403 -8.59 0.98 39.23
C VAL A 403 -9.18 -0.19 38.46
N ASN A 404 -10.25 0.07 37.68
CA ASN A 404 -11.05 -0.96 37.01
C ASN A 404 -10.88 -1.01 35.52
N GLY A 405 -10.08 -0.11 34.92
CA GLY A 405 -9.85 -0.03 33.50
C GLY A 405 -9.41 -1.37 32.88
N LEU A 406 -10.08 -1.76 31.80
CA LEU A 406 -9.88 -3.09 31.21
C LEU A 406 -8.46 -3.30 30.68
N TYR A 407 -7.78 -2.23 30.26
CA TYR A 407 -6.41 -2.31 29.76
C TYR A 407 -5.43 -2.97 30.74
N LYS A 408 -5.63 -2.75 32.06
CA LYS A 408 -4.80 -3.41 33.09
C LYS A 408 -5.02 -4.92 33.16
N LYS A 409 -6.27 -5.36 33.02
CA LYS A 409 -6.61 -6.78 32.95
C LYS A 409 -6.05 -7.42 31.68
N ASP A 410 -6.09 -6.68 30.58
CA ASP A 410 -5.53 -7.16 29.32
C ASP A 410 -4.01 -7.29 29.39
N LEU A 411 -3.29 -6.34 30.02
CA LEU A 411 -1.84 -6.47 30.26
C LEU A 411 -1.50 -7.68 31.14
N GLN A 412 -2.32 -7.99 32.17
CA GLN A 412 -2.13 -9.19 32.99
C GLN A 412 -2.31 -10.48 32.16
N ARG A 413 -3.33 -10.54 31.30
CA ARG A 413 -3.57 -11.70 30.43
C ARG A 413 -2.43 -11.97 29.46
N VAL A 414 -1.73 -10.94 28.98
CA VAL A 414 -0.54 -11.12 28.13
C VAL A 414 0.53 -11.94 28.85
N ASN A 415 0.72 -11.74 30.15
CA ASN A 415 1.69 -12.53 30.94
C ASN A 415 1.27 -14.00 31.09
N GLU A 416 -0.05 -14.28 31.14
CA GLU A 416 -0.58 -15.66 31.15
C GLU A 416 -0.26 -16.39 29.82
N LEU A 417 -0.21 -15.68 28.68
CA LEU A 417 0.17 -16.29 27.40
C LEU A 417 1.57 -16.89 27.49
N THR A 418 2.54 -16.17 28.04
CA THR A 418 3.94 -16.65 28.16
C THR A 418 4.03 -17.95 28.93
N ALA A 419 3.35 -18.05 30.09
CA ALA A 419 3.34 -19.26 30.91
C ALA A 419 2.69 -20.45 30.18
N ASN A 420 1.51 -20.24 29.60
CA ASN A 420 0.77 -21.27 28.87
C ASN A 420 1.51 -21.74 27.61
N HIS A 421 2.14 -20.84 26.87
CA HIS A 421 2.94 -21.13 25.70
C HIS A 421 4.07 -22.14 26.02
N ALA A 422 4.85 -21.87 27.06
CA ALA A 422 5.91 -22.77 27.48
C ALA A 422 5.38 -24.17 27.90
N ALA A 423 4.25 -24.21 28.62
CA ALA A 423 3.62 -25.46 29.03
C ALA A 423 3.14 -26.31 27.82
N ILE A 424 2.56 -25.68 26.79
CA ILE A 424 2.12 -26.38 25.57
C ILE A 424 3.33 -26.94 24.81
N LEU A 425 4.37 -26.15 24.61
CA LEU A 425 5.56 -26.60 23.87
C LEU A 425 6.27 -27.77 24.54
N SER A 426 6.38 -27.76 25.87
CA SER A 426 7.02 -28.84 26.65
C SER A 426 6.14 -30.07 26.87
N SER A 427 4.87 -30.03 26.48
CA SER A 427 3.93 -31.14 26.69
C SER A 427 4.16 -32.28 25.68
N ASN A 428 3.56 -33.46 25.99
CA ASN A 428 3.53 -34.64 25.11
C ASN A 428 2.44 -34.57 24.03
N LEU A 429 1.84 -33.41 23.79
CA LEU A 429 0.86 -33.21 22.73
C LEU A 429 1.48 -33.45 21.34
N THR A 430 0.68 -33.94 20.41
CA THR A 430 1.07 -34.07 18.99
C THR A 430 1.27 -32.66 18.37
N VAL A 431 1.94 -32.61 17.25
CA VAL A 431 2.16 -31.33 16.54
C VAL A 431 0.84 -30.61 16.22
N ILE A 432 -0.19 -31.33 15.76
CA ILE A 432 -1.51 -30.76 15.47
C ILE A 432 -2.18 -30.21 16.74
N GLU A 433 -2.12 -30.95 17.84
CA GLU A 433 -2.67 -30.50 19.13
C GLU A 433 -1.93 -29.27 19.65
N LYS A 434 -0.59 -29.23 19.52
CA LYS A 434 0.20 -28.03 19.88
C LYS A 434 -0.19 -26.84 19.04
N ILE A 435 -0.32 -26.97 17.71
CA ILE A 435 -0.76 -25.89 16.83
C ILE A 435 -2.15 -25.40 17.26
N TYR A 436 -3.10 -26.29 17.48
CA TYR A 436 -4.46 -25.96 17.91
C TYR A 436 -4.45 -25.14 19.20
N TRP A 437 -3.80 -25.64 20.24
CA TRP A 437 -3.79 -24.97 21.54
C TRP A 437 -3.00 -23.67 21.55
N LEU A 438 -1.89 -23.57 20.80
CA LEU A 438 -1.15 -22.31 20.64
C LEU A 438 -2.00 -21.25 19.94
N VAL A 439 -2.74 -21.59 18.88
CA VAL A 439 -3.66 -20.68 18.21
C VAL A 439 -4.78 -20.24 19.17
N GLU A 440 -5.42 -21.17 19.89
CA GLU A 440 -6.49 -20.86 20.83
C GLU A 440 -6.02 -19.97 21.99
N TYR A 441 -4.84 -20.24 22.56
CA TYR A 441 -4.28 -19.41 23.61
C TYR A 441 -3.81 -18.05 23.08
N CYS A 442 -3.25 -18.01 21.86
CA CYS A 442 -2.91 -16.76 21.19
C CYS A 442 -4.14 -15.86 21.02
N LYS A 443 -5.30 -16.41 20.66
CA LYS A 443 -6.58 -15.65 20.60
C LYS A 443 -6.98 -15.08 21.94
N ARG A 444 -6.98 -15.91 22.99
CA ARG A 444 -7.53 -15.57 24.32
C ARG A 444 -6.61 -14.65 25.13
N TYR A 445 -5.32 -14.91 25.10
CA TYR A 445 -4.32 -14.27 25.96
C TYR A 445 -3.30 -13.43 25.18
N GLY A 446 -3.35 -13.46 23.85
CA GLY A 446 -2.51 -12.69 22.94
C GLY A 446 -3.27 -11.60 22.22
N THR A 447 -3.92 -11.93 21.10
CA THR A 447 -4.52 -10.94 20.20
C THR A 447 -5.75 -10.23 20.77
N LEU A 448 -6.56 -10.87 21.63
CA LEU A 448 -7.67 -10.21 22.32
C LEU A 448 -7.17 -9.13 23.30
N PRO A 449 -6.24 -9.43 24.24
CA PRO A 449 -5.66 -8.41 25.09
C PRO A 449 -4.87 -7.36 24.30
N PHE A 450 -4.11 -7.76 23.28
CA PHE A 450 -3.42 -6.81 22.40
C PHE A 450 -4.38 -5.81 21.78
N ALA A 451 -5.52 -6.25 21.26
CA ALA A 451 -6.55 -5.38 20.69
C ALA A 451 -7.09 -4.37 21.72
N GLY A 452 -7.24 -4.80 22.98
CA GLY A 452 -7.66 -3.94 24.09
C GLY A 452 -6.63 -2.86 24.42
N VAL A 453 -5.38 -3.27 24.61
CA VAL A 453 -4.28 -2.33 24.90
C VAL A 453 -4.01 -1.42 23.71
N ALA A 454 -4.14 -1.91 22.47
CA ALA A 454 -4.04 -1.08 21.27
C ALA A 454 -5.10 0.02 21.26
N ARG A 455 -6.37 -0.30 21.58
CA ARG A 455 -7.44 0.71 21.73
C ARG A 455 -7.09 1.74 22.79
N ALA A 456 -6.58 1.32 23.94
CA ALA A 456 -6.12 2.22 25.00
C ALA A 456 -4.97 3.12 24.51
N ALA A 457 -4.01 2.57 23.75
CA ALA A 457 -2.91 3.35 23.18
C ALA A 457 -3.39 4.40 22.16
N PHE A 458 -4.41 4.09 21.34
CA PHE A 458 -5.00 5.10 20.44
C PHE A 458 -5.67 6.23 21.21
N ILE A 459 -6.40 5.92 22.29
CA ILE A 459 -6.96 6.94 23.21
C ILE A 459 -5.85 7.78 23.81
N ALA A 460 -4.76 7.16 24.27
CA ALA A 460 -3.59 7.84 24.81
C ALA A 460 -2.97 8.84 23.79
N VAL A 461 -2.85 8.44 22.52
CA VAL A 461 -2.34 9.30 21.44
C VAL A 461 -3.30 10.47 21.17
N GLN A 462 -4.62 10.26 21.22
CA GLN A 462 -5.61 11.35 21.10
C GLN A 462 -5.48 12.36 22.25
N PHE A 463 -5.29 11.90 23.51
CA PHE A 463 -5.02 12.82 24.61
C PHE A 463 -3.75 13.64 24.40
N LEU A 464 -2.64 13.01 23.99
CA LEU A 464 -1.39 13.71 23.69
C LEU A 464 -1.56 14.74 22.56
N GLY A 465 -2.36 14.42 21.54
CA GLY A 465 -2.74 15.37 20.48
C GLY A 465 -3.51 16.56 21.05
N SER A 466 -4.51 16.28 21.89
CA SER A 466 -5.33 17.35 22.51
C SER A 466 -4.55 18.22 23.49
N PHE A 467 -3.49 17.72 24.14
CA PHE A 467 -2.61 18.54 24.97
C PHE A 467 -1.83 19.55 24.12
N VAL A 468 -1.43 19.17 22.90
CA VAL A 468 -0.79 20.11 21.96
C VAL A 468 -1.80 21.14 21.47
N GLU A 469 -3.00 20.71 21.04
CA GLU A 469 -4.07 21.59 20.57
C GLU A 469 -4.51 22.57 21.68
N ALA A 470 -4.58 22.15 22.94
CA ALA A 470 -4.90 22.97 24.11
C ALA A 470 -3.69 23.78 24.63
N SER A 471 -2.54 23.78 23.94
CA SER A 471 -1.32 24.50 24.34
C SER A 471 -0.78 24.14 25.74
N ILE A 472 -1.04 22.91 26.22
CA ILE A 472 -0.48 22.36 27.47
C ILE A 472 0.95 21.88 27.25
N MET A 473 1.25 21.38 26.04
CA MET A 473 2.58 20.98 25.61
C MET A 473 2.83 21.38 24.16
N THR A 474 4.11 21.48 23.77
CA THR A 474 4.50 21.74 22.39
C THR A 474 4.57 20.46 21.56
N VAL A 475 4.63 20.57 20.23
CA VAL A 475 4.90 19.43 19.33
C VAL A 475 6.26 18.78 19.65
N GLU A 476 7.25 19.60 20.01
CA GLU A 476 8.59 19.15 20.41
C GLU A 476 8.55 18.37 21.72
N ASP A 477 7.85 18.90 22.76
CA ASP A 477 7.64 18.20 24.03
C ASP A 477 6.97 16.83 23.83
N ARG A 478 5.95 16.76 22.95
CA ARG A 478 5.31 15.50 22.60
C ARG A 478 6.31 14.52 21.98
N GLY A 479 7.18 14.99 21.10
CA GLY A 479 8.25 14.17 20.50
C GLY A 479 9.23 13.65 21.56
N LEU A 480 9.68 14.50 22.48
CA LEU A 480 10.56 14.13 23.58
C LEU A 480 9.88 13.12 24.54
N PHE A 481 8.61 13.35 24.88
CA PHE A 481 7.86 12.42 25.71
C PHE A 481 7.75 11.03 25.07
N LEU A 482 7.35 10.95 23.80
CA LEU A 482 7.27 9.66 23.09
C LEU A 482 8.65 8.98 23.01
N GLY A 483 9.73 9.72 22.74
CA GLY A 483 11.11 9.21 22.74
C GLY A 483 11.62 8.79 24.12
N SER A 484 11.00 9.25 25.23
CA SER A 484 11.37 8.84 26.59
C SER A 484 10.79 7.48 26.98
N LEU A 485 9.75 7.00 26.32
CA LEU A 485 9.06 5.74 26.63
C LEU A 485 9.99 4.53 26.43
N ASN A 486 9.78 3.49 27.26
CA ASN A 486 10.53 2.24 27.19
C ASN A 486 9.84 1.22 26.25
N THR A 487 9.67 1.58 25.00
CA THR A 487 9.06 0.72 23.98
C THR A 487 9.91 -0.50 23.66
N VAL A 488 9.29 -1.53 23.06
CA VAL A 488 9.99 -2.74 22.61
C VAL A 488 11.09 -2.40 21.58
N ALA A 489 10.84 -1.43 20.72
CA ALA A 489 11.82 -0.92 19.75
C ALA A 489 13.07 -0.33 20.44
N LYS A 490 12.87 0.48 21.48
CA LYS A 490 13.99 1.02 22.29
C LYS A 490 14.74 -0.07 23.03
N GLN A 491 14.02 -1.07 23.57
CA GLN A 491 14.66 -2.24 24.20
C GLN A 491 15.49 -3.03 23.22
N LEU A 492 14.99 -3.32 22.02
CA LEU A 492 15.73 -4.01 20.97
C LEU A 492 17.02 -3.25 20.61
N GLN A 493 16.94 -1.93 20.41
CA GLN A 493 18.10 -1.09 20.12
C GLN A 493 19.12 -1.11 21.26
N THR A 494 18.67 -0.96 22.51
CA THR A 494 19.53 -0.98 23.69
C THR A 494 20.28 -2.32 23.81
N ARG A 495 19.57 -3.43 23.59
CA ARG A 495 20.17 -4.78 23.65
C ARG A 495 21.11 -5.04 22.47
N LEU A 496 20.85 -4.52 21.28
CA LEU A 496 21.79 -4.54 20.17
C LEU A 496 23.08 -3.77 20.50
N CYS A 497 23.00 -2.62 21.19
CA CYS A 497 24.18 -1.89 21.65
C CYS A 497 24.98 -2.71 22.68
N ARG A 498 24.29 -3.37 23.62
CA ARG A 498 24.93 -4.26 24.62
C ARG A 498 25.56 -5.48 23.96
N LEU A 499 24.92 -6.05 22.94
CA LEU A 499 25.49 -7.13 22.14
C LEU A 499 26.77 -6.68 21.42
N ALA A 500 26.75 -5.47 20.84
CA ALA A 500 27.89 -4.87 20.16
C ALA A 500 29.08 -4.57 21.09
N SER A 501 28.80 -4.14 22.35
CA SER A 501 29.82 -3.92 23.38
C SER A 501 30.32 -5.20 24.06
N GLY A 502 29.65 -6.34 23.86
CA GLY A 502 29.96 -7.60 24.55
C GLY A 502 29.37 -7.72 25.94
N ASP A 503 28.46 -6.81 26.35
CA ASP A 503 27.75 -6.83 27.65
C ASP A 503 26.53 -7.77 27.64
N GLU A 504 26.20 -8.33 26.48
CA GLU A 504 25.11 -9.29 26.29
C GLU A 504 25.55 -10.37 25.29
N THR A 505 25.10 -11.60 25.50
CA THR A 505 25.36 -12.71 24.56
C THR A 505 24.34 -12.75 23.43
N ARG A 506 24.71 -13.41 22.32
CA ARG A 506 23.78 -13.64 21.22
C ARG A 506 22.57 -14.46 21.65
N GLU A 507 22.79 -15.45 22.50
CA GLU A 507 21.75 -16.33 23.02
C GLU A 507 20.71 -15.54 23.84
N GLU A 508 21.16 -14.66 24.73
CA GLU A 508 20.28 -13.80 25.54
C GLU A 508 19.47 -12.82 24.64
N PHE A 509 20.10 -12.26 23.62
CA PHE A 509 19.39 -11.42 22.65
C PHE A 509 18.35 -12.21 21.87
N LEU A 510 18.68 -13.40 21.37
CA LEU A 510 17.76 -14.24 20.59
C LEU A 510 16.64 -14.83 21.45
N GLU A 511 16.86 -15.07 22.74
CA GLU A 511 15.79 -15.47 23.66
C GLU A 511 14.68 -14.41 23.69
N ALA A 512 15.03 -13.12 23.66
CA ALA A 512 14.03 -12.05 23.66
C ALA A 512 13.43 -11.77 22.29
N PHE A 513 14.22 -11.69 21.23
CA PHE A 513 13.83 -11.16 19.91
C PHE A 513 13.98 -12.15 18.75
N GLY A 514 14.51 -13.34 19.00
CA GLY A 514 14.81 -14.33 17.95
C GLY A 514 13.60 -14.79 17.15
N HIS A 515 12.39 -14.66 17.67
CA HIS A 515 11.15 -15.01 17.00
C HIS A 515 10.66 -13.96 15.99
N LEU A 516 11.20 -12.73 16.02
CA LEU A 516 10.80 -11.66 15.11
C LEU A 516 11.26 -11.98 13.68
N ARG A 517 10.44 -11.59 12.72
CA ARG A 517 10.71 -11.74 11.28
C ARG A 517 10.04 -10.61 10.49
N PRO A 518 10.59 -10.18 9.35
CA PRO A 518 9.88 -9.34 8.39
C PRO A 518 8.61 -10.07 7.89
N GLY A 519 7.47 -9.37 7.90
CA GLY A 519 6.19 -10.01 7.57
C GLY A 519 5.80 -11.07 8.60
N THR A 520 5.37 -10.64 9.75
CA THR A 520 5.07 -11.45 10.95
C THR A 520 4.27 -12.74 10.69
N TYR A 521 3.36 -12.74 9.71
CA TYR A 521 2.51 -13.87 9.31
C TYR A 521 3.10 -14.71 8.16
N ASP A 522 4.22 -14.29 7.57
CA ASP A 522 4.80 -14.98 6.44
C ASP A 522 5.72 -16.12 6.89
N ILE A 523 5.30 -17.35 6.64
CA ILE A 523 6.08 -18.55 6.95
C ILE A 523 7.40 -18.63 6.15
N LEU A 524 7.48 -17.96 4.99
CA LEU A 524 8.66 -18.01 4.12
C LEU A 524 9.76 -17.05 4.58
N SER A 525 9.42 -16.08 5.41
CA SER A 525 10.39 -15.14 5.96
C SER A 525 11.09 -15.77 7.15
N PRO A 526 12.43 -15.93 7.14
CA PRO A 526 13.17 -16.46 8.28
C PRO A 526 13.07 -15.52 9.47
N CYS A 527 13.02 -16.08 10.68
CA CYS A 527 13.08 -15.25 11.89
C CYS A 527 14.55 -14.88 12.24
N TYR A 528 14.74 -13.94 13.16
CA TYR A 528 16.08 -13.51 13.58
C TYR A 528 16.90 -14.68 14.13
N GLY A 529 16.24 -15.64 14.80
CA GLY A 529 16.90 -16.84 15.33
C GLY A 529 17.36 -17.80 14.24
N ASP A 530 16.63 -17.88 13.13
CA ASP A 530 16.96 -18.78 12.02
C ASP A 530 18.13 -18.26 11.20
N ASN A 531 18.26 -16.95 11.03
CA ASN A 531 19.26 -16.33 10.18
C ASN A 531 19.82 -15.02 10.74
N PHE A 532 20.45 -15.12 11.93
CA PHE A 532 20.99 -13.95 12.63
C PHE A 532 21.97 -13.13 11.78
N GLU A 533 22.86 -13.79 11.06
CA GLU A 533 23.90 -13.12 10.27
C GLU A 533 23.30 -12.30 9.09
N GLN A 534 22.20 -12.76 8.53
CA GLN A 534 21.50 -12.00 7.49
C GLN A 534 21.00 -10.65 8.01
N TYR A 535 20.51 -10.62 9.24
CA TYR A 535 19.89 -9.40 9.81
C TYR A 535 20.93 -8.52 10.52
N PHE A 536 21.89 -9.10 11.22
CA PHE A 536 22.80 -8.40 12.14
C PHE A 536 24.29 -8.62 11.83
N SER A 537 24.66 -8.80 10.55
CA SER A 537 26.06 -8.99 10.14
C SER A 537 27.00 -7.82 10.51
N LYS A 538 26.44 -6.62 10.72
CA LYS A 538 27.16 -5.45 11.23
C LYS A 538 26.36 -4.89 12.40
N LEU A 539 26.88 -5.08 13.61
CA LEU A 539 26.31 -4.43 14.77
C LEU A 539 26.73 -2.96 14.77
N PRO A 540 25.81 -2.04 15.10
CA PRO A 540 26.10 -0.63 15.04
C PRO A 540 27.03 -0.17 16.18
N GLU A 541 28.01 0.68 15.88
CA GLU A 541 28.65 1.55 16.88
C GLU A 541 27.66 2.69 17.23
N ILE A 542 26.51 2.38 17.82
CA ILE A 542 25.50 3.38 18.15
C ILE A 542 25.59 3.71 19.63
N LYS A 543 25.79 4.99 19.93
CA LYS A 543 25.45 5.53 21.25
C LYS A 543 23.93 5.66 21.31
N CYS A 544 23.28 4.90 22.18
CA CYS A 544 21.87 5.06 22.44
C CYS A 544 21.65 6.34 23.25
N PRO A 545 21.10 7.42 22.70
CA PRO A 545 20.81 8.61 23.48
C PRO A 545 19.72 8.28 24.50
N VAL A 546 19.95 8.61 25.75
CA VAL A 546 18.92 8.54 26.78
C VAL A 546 18.10 9.82 26.69
N VAL A 547 16.90 9.69 26.12
CA VAL A 547 15.91 10.78 26.11
C VAL A 547 15.05 10.62 27.36
N THR A 548 14.89 11.71 28.14
CA THR A 548 14.01 11.77 29.30
C THR A 548 13.10 12.98 29.13
N TYR A 549 11.85 12.85 29.54
CA TYR A 549 10.88 13.92 29.59
C TYR A 549 9.98 13.73 30.83
N ASP A 550 9.83 14.80 31.60
CA ASP A 550 8.94 14.85 32.76
C ASP A 550 7.99 16.04 32.63
N PHE A 551 6.70 15.80 32.82
CA PHE A 551 5.72 16.87 32.87
C PHE A 551 5.95 17.77 34.09
N SER A 552 6.01 19.09 33.87
CA SER A 552 6.13 20.07 34.96
C SER A 552 4.86 20.07 35.83
N ASP A 553 5.01 20.57 37.08
CA ASP A 553 3.88 20.72 38.00
C ASP A 553 2.78 21.64 37.43
N GLU A 554 3.19 22.66 36.63
CA GLU A 554 2.25 23.57 35.97
C GLU A 554 1.45 22.82 34.87
N GLN A 555 2.11 22.05 34.01
CA GLN A 555 1.42 21.21 33.02
C GLN A 555 0.45 20.23 33.70
N LYS A 556 0.85 19.53 34.76
CA LYS A 556 -0.02 18.63 35.52
C LYS A 556 -1.24 19.34 36.08
N LYS A 557 -1.09 20.55 36.62
CA LYS A 557 -2.21 21.37 37.10
C LYS A 557 -3.15 21.79 35.98
N GLN A 558 -2.61 22.17 34.83
CA GLN A 558 -3.42 22.52 33.65
C GLN A 558 -4.19 21.30 33.14
N ILE A 559 -3.55 20.13 33.09
CA ILE A 559 -4.23 18.87 32.74
C ILE A 559 -5.37 18.59 33.74
N ASP A 560 -5.13 18.65 35.06
CA ASP A 560 -6.16 18.41 36.08
C ASP A 560 -7.35 19.38 35.95
N LEU A 561 -7.09 20.66 35.67
CA LEU A 561 -8.13 21.64 35.44
C LEU A 561 -8.97 21.29 34.22
N SER A 562 -8.29 21.06 33.06
CA SER A 562 -8.96 20.69 31.82
C SER A 562 -9.76 19.40 31.92
N LEU A 563 -9.26 18.38 32.63
CA LEU A 563 -9.98 17.14 32.85
C LEU A 563 -11.31 17.36 33.62
N ARG A 564 -11.27 18.18 34.69
CA ARG A 564 -12.46 18.51 35.48
C ARG A 564 -13.48 19.31 34.67
N GLU A 565 -13.03 20.32 33.92
CA GLU A 565 -13.90 21.16 33.09
C GLU A 565 -14.60 20.34 32.01
N ASN A 566 -13.96 19.31 31.51
CA ASN A 566 -14.48 18.38 30.49
C ASN A 566 -15.23 17.15 31.08
N GLY A 567 -15.38 17.03 32.39
CA GLY A 567 -16.11 15.93 33.02
C GLY A 567 -15.37 14.59 33.04
N LEU A 568 -14.07 14.58 32.79
CA LEU A 568 -13.23 13.39 32.87
C LEU A 568 -12.94 13.05 34.35
N GLN A 569 -13.16 11.80 34.74
CA GLN A 569 -13.12 11.31 36.11
C GLN A 569 -11.75 10.73 36.51
N ILE A 570 -10.69 11.28 35.96
CA ILE A 570 -9.31 10.84 36.19
C ILE A 570 -8.45 12.03 36.56
N ARG A 571 -7.38 11.85 37.36
CA ARG A 571 -6.39 12.88 37.64
C ARG A 571 -5.25 12.85 36.66
N ALA A 572 -4.54 13.96 36.52
CA ALA A 572 -3.41 14.12 35.60
C ALA A 572 -2.38 13.00 35.74
N GLU A 573 -1.95 12.68 36.98
CA GLU A 573 -0.95 11.64 37.22
C GLU A 573 -1.41 10.26 36.75
N ASP A 574 -2.69 9.91 36.99
CA ASP A 574 -3.24 8.63 36.60
C ASP A 574 -3.45 8.55 35.09
N LEU A 575 -3.84 9.66 34.43
CA LEU A 575 -3.93 9.74 32.98
C LEU A 575 -2.55 9.63 32.31
N LEU A 576 -1.54 10.32 32.84
CA LEU A 576 -0.18 10.20 32.32
C LEU A 576 0.36 8.78 32.46
N ARG A 577 0.06 8.10 33.58
CA ARG A 577 0.37 6.68 33.77
C ARG A 577 -0.38 5.80 32.77
N PHE A 578 -1.67 6.03 32.56
CA PHE A 578 -2.46 5.33 31.54
C PHE A 578 -1.84 5.48 30.15
N ILE A 579 -1.38 6.69 29.79
CA ILE A 579 -0.73 6.95 28.48
C ILE A 579 0.53 6.11 28.33
N VAL A 580 1.42 6.12 29.33
CA VAL A 580 2.67 5.35 29.31
C VAL A 580 2.37 3.85 29.23
N GLU A 581 1.56 3.31 30.16
CA GLU A 581 1.24 1.88 30.25
C GLU A 581 0.54 1.36 28.99
N SER A 582 -0.29 2.18 28.33
CA SER A 582 -1.00 1.78 27.13
C SER A 582 -0.07 1.73 25.90
N ILE A 583 0.80 2.72 25.71
CA ILE A 583 1.72 2.77 24.56
C ILE A 583 2.78 1.68 24.68
N GLU A 584 3.46 1.57 25.83
CA GLU A 584 4.47 0.53 26.08
C GLU A 584 3.84 -0.86 26.06
N GLY A 585 2.67 -1.00 26.68
CA GLY A 585 1.94 -2.25 26.77
C GLY A 585 1.46 -2.78 25.43
N ARG A 586 1.08 -1.92 24.49
CA ARG A 586 0.74 -2.30 23.12
C ARG A 586 1.92 -2.99 22.43
N GLU A 587 3.10 -2.38 22.50
CA GLU A 587 4.32 -2.92 21.89
C GLU A 587 4.72 -4.26 22.55
N TYR A 588 4.65 -4.31 23.89
CA TYR A 588 4.91 -5.53 24.65
C TYR A 588 3.94 -6.67 24.30
N ALA A 589 2.65 -6.38 24.27
CA ALA A 589 1.63 -7.38 23.92
C ALA A 589 1.85 -7.93 22.50
N LYS A 590 2.23 -7.05 21.55
CA LYS A 590 2.59 -7.47 20.18
C LYS A 590 3.81 -8.41 20.19
N LEU A 591 4.87 -8.07 20.92
CA LEU A 591 6.07 -8.92 21.04
C LEU A 591 5.73 -10.31 21.58
N VAL A 592 4.86 -10.41 22.59
CA VAL A 592 4.50 -11.68 23.23
C VAL A 592 3.65 -12.56 22.31
N PHE A 593 2.58 -12.01 21.69
CA PHE A 593 1.75 -12.86 20.85
C PHE A 593 2.43 -13.28 19.55
N THR A 594 3.31 -12.43 18.99
CA THR A 594 4.06 -12.77 17.77
C THR A 594 5.06 -13.90 18.01
N ARG A 595 5.55 -14.10 19.24
CA ARG A 595 6.33 -15.29 19.61
C ARG A 595 5.50 -16.56 19.44
N THR A 596 4.29 -16.57 19.98
CA THR A 596 3.38 -17.72 19.84
C THR A 596 3.06 -18.00 18.38
N LEU A 597 2.79 -16.95 17.58
CA LEU A 597 2.57 -17.08 16.14
C LEU A 597 3.80 -17.65 15.43
N SER A 598 5.01 -17.18 15.77
CA SER A 598 6.25 -17.70 15.18
C SER A 598 6.44 -19.18 15.43
N ASP A 599 6.13 -19.66 16.64
CA ASP A 599 6.18 -21.09 16.96
C ASP A 599 5.08 -21.91 16.26
N VAL A 600 3.89 -21.35 16.07
CA VAL A 600 2.85 -21.97 15.23
C VAL A 600 3.37 -22.18 13.80
N LEU A 601 4.00 -21.15 13.19
CA LEU A 601 4.59 -21.26 11.86
C LEU A 601 5.70 -22.31 11.79
N ARG A 602 6.58 -22.37 12.80
CA ARG A 602 7.63 -23.40 12.92
C ARG A 602 7.03 -24.81 13.00
N LEU A 603 6.02 -25.02 13.82
CA LEU A 603 5.35 -26.32 13.95
C LEU A 603 4.63 -26.73 12.64
N ILE A 604 4.07 -25.78 11.90
CA ILE A 604 3.50 -26.05 10.57
C ILE A 604 4.59 -26.48 9.59
N THR A 605 5.77 -25.84 9.63
CA THR A 605 6.91 -26.27 8.82
C THR A 605 7.35 -27.69 9.18
N GLU A 606 7.53 -28.00 10.47
CA GLU A 606 7.89 -29.36 10.95
C GLU A 606 6.84 -30.42 10.53
N MET A 607 5.56 -30.06 10.57
CA MET A 607 4.48 -30.92 10.06
C MET A 607 4.65 -31.14 8.56
N GLY A 608 4.90 -30.10 7.77
CA GLY A 608 5.15 -30.21 6.33
C GLY A 608 6.30 -31.16 6.01
N ASP A 609 7.43 -30.98 6.65
CA ASP A 609 8.63 -31.81 6.48
C ASP A 609 8.32 -33.27 6.77
N LYS A 610 7.63 -33.56 7.88
CA LYS A 610 7.24 -34.93 8.27
C LYS A 610 6.41 -35.64 7.20
N TYR A 611 5.58 -34.92 6.45
CA TYR A 611 4.72 -35.49 5.39
C TYR A 611 5.25 -35.26 3.97
N GLY A 612 6.46 -34.71 3.82
CA GLY A 612 7.11 -34.46 2.53
C GLY A 612 6.44 -33.36 1.72
N VAL A 613 5.90 -32.34 2.39
CA VAL A 613 5.35 -31.13 1.79
C VAL A 613 6.40 -30.03 1.90
N SER A 614 6.74 -29.37 0.80
CA SER A 614 7.80 -28.35 0.78
C SER A 614 7.42 -27.12 1.59
N HIS A 615 8.43 -26.42 2.12
CA HIS A 615 8.25 -25.15 2.85
C HIS A 615 7.47 -24.10 2.02
N GLY A 616 7.72 -24.03 0.70
CA GLY A 616 6.96 -23.17 -0.21
C GLY A 616 5.49 -23.56 -0.32
N ASP A 617 5.18 -24.85 -0.23
CA ASP A 617 3.84 -25.36 -0.39
C ASP A 617 2.98 -25.18 0.87
N VAL A 618 3.55 -25.35 2.08
CA VAL A 618 2.80 -25.15 3.32
C VAL A 618 2.26 -23.72 3.46
N SER A 619 2.85 -22.75 2.78
CA SER A 619 2.35 -21.36 2.76
C SER A 619 0.98 -21.20 2.10
N TYR A 620 0.52 -22.21 1.32
CA TYR A 620 -0.81 -22.25 0.72
C TYR A 620 -1.86 -22.99 1.56
N LEU A 621 -1.49 -23.56 2.73
CA LEU A 621 -2.46 -24.18 3.62
C LEU A 621 -3.43 -23.14 4.22
N ASP A 622 -4.68 -23.54 4.43
CA ASP A 622 -5.59 -22.84 5.31
C ASP A 622 -5.39 -23.33 6.75
N ILE A 623 -5.18 -22.41 7.69
CA ILE A 623 -5.00 -22.78 9.11
C ILE A 623 -6.20 -23.58 9.64
N ARG A 624 -7.41 -23.32 9.16
CA ARG A 624 -8.63 -24.03 9.58
C ARG A 624 -8.62 -25.50 9.17
N THR A 625 -7.98 -25.83 8.04
CA THR A 625 -7.76 -27.23 7.66
C THR A 625 -6.99 -27.97 8.76
N ILE A 626 -5.94 -27.34 9.32
CA ILE A 626 -5.14 -27.91 10.41
C ILE A 626 -5.94 -27.96 11.72
N LEU A 627 -6.61 -26.86 12.08
CA LEU A 627 -7.38 -26.75 13.34
C LEU A 627 -8.54 -27.77 13.38
N ASN A 628 -9.19 -27.99 12.25
CA ASN A 628 -10.29 -28.96 12.17
C ASN A 628 -9.83 -30.41 12.44
N LEU A 629 -8.58 -30.75 12.17
CA LEU A 629 -8.03 -32.08 12.45
C LEU A 629 -7.95 -32.39 13.96
N TYR A 630 -7.99 -31.39 14.80
CA TYR A 630 -8.05 -31.57 16.26
C TYR A 630 -9.38 -32.20 16.72
N SER A 631 -10.48 -31.79 16.13
CA SER A 631 -11.83 -32.17 16.55
C SER A 631 -12.54 -33.13 15.60
N SER A 632 -12.01 -33.36 14.41
CA SER A 632 -12.65 -34.14 13.36
C SER A 632 -11.75 -35.26 12.86
N LEU A 633 -12.32 -36.47 12.68
CA LEU A 633 -11.64 -37.60 12.08
C LEU A 633 -11.98 -37.64 10.58
N ASP A 634 -10.97 -37.50 9.72
CA ASP A 634 -11.08 -37.71 8.28
C ASP A 634 -10.61 -39.14 7.93
N HIS A 635 -11.25 -39.79 6.97
CA HIS A 635 -10.85 -41.11 6.48
C HIS A 635 -9.60 -41.06 5.56
N ARG A 636 -9.28 -39.88 5.06
CA ARG A 636 -8.07 -39.65 4.23
C ARG A 636 -6.83 -39.59 5.11
N ASN A 637 -5.68 -39.96 4.56
CA ASN A 637 -4.43 -39.71 5.27
C ASN A 637 -4.11 -38.20 5.30
N LEU A 638 -3.34 -37.78 6.30
CA LEU A 638 -3.04 -36.36 6.52
C LEU A 638 -2.35 -35.73 5.31
N LYS A 639 -1.43 -36.44 4.66
CA LYS A 639 -0.73 -35.92 3.47
C LYS A 639 -1.71 -35.57 2.34
N ASP A 640 -2.70 -36.41 2.09
CA ASP A 640 -3.69 -36.17 1.03
C ASP A 640 -4.58 -34.97 1.35
N ILE A 641 -4.94 -34.78 2.62
CA ILE A 641 -5.69 -33.60 3.08
C ILE A 641 -4.88 -32.33 2.81
N LEU A 642 -3.61 -32.32 3.22
CA LEU A 642 -2.74 -31.15 3.05
C LEU A 642 -2.53 -30.82 1.56
N LEU A 643 -2.24 -31.83 0.73
CA LEU A 643 -2.00 -31.62 -0.71
C LEU A 643 -3.25 -31.14 -1.44
N ALA A 644 -4.44 -31.62 -1.07
CA ALA A 644 -5.71 -31.17 -1.64
C ALA A 644 -5.96 -29.67 -1.32
N ASP A 645 -5.76 -29.29 -0.07
CA ASP A 645 -5.91 -27.89 0.38
C ASP A 645 -4.90 -26.97 -0.34
N ILE A 646 -3.63 -27.36 -0.39
CA ILE A 646 -2.56 -26.64 -1.09
C ILE A 646 -2.90 -26.42 -2.57
N SER A 647 -3.37 -27.47 -3.26
CA SER A 647 -3.69 -27.37 -4.69
C SER A 647 -4.75 -26.30 -4.95
N VAL A 648 -5.86 -26.35 -4.20
CA VAL A 648 -6.97 -25.39 -4.34
C VAL A 648 -6.50 -23.96 -4.07
N ASN A 649 -5.75 -23.75 -3.00
CA ASN A 649 -5.33 -22.42 -2.58
C ASN A 649 -4.20 -21.85 -3.45
N ARG A 650 -3.36 -22.70 -4.05
CA ARG A 650 -2.36 -22.28 -5.04
C ARG A 650 -3.02 -21.75 -6.32
N ASP A 651 -4.04 -22.45 -6.81
CA ASP A 651 -4.81 -22.03 -7.98
C ASP A 651 -5.55 -20.72 -7.71
N LEU A 652 -6.15 -20.58 -6.51
CA LEU A 652 -6.75 -19.32 -6.08
C LEU A 652 -5.73 -18.17 -6.05
N HIS A 653 -4.55 -18.41 -5.52
CA HIS A 653 -3.51 -17.36 -5.42
C HIS A 653 -2.98 -16.93 -6.80
N ALA A 654 -2.98 -17.79 -7.81
CA ALA A 654 -2.67 -17.39 -9.18
C ALA A 654 -3.68 -16.36 -9.70
N HIS A 655 -4.98 -16.56 -9.43
CA HIS A 655 -6.02 -15.56 -9.75
C HIS A 655 -5.85 -14.27 -8.94
N THR A 656 -5.52 -14.38 -7.63
CA THR A 656 -5.24 -13.21 -6.76
C THR A 656 -4.16 -12.31 -7.36
N ARG A 657 -3.11 -12.89 -7.96
CA ARG A 657 -2.02 -12.12 -8.58
C ARG A 657 -2.40 -11.45 -9.89
N ALA A 658 -3.32 -12.06 -10.65
CA ALA A 658 -3.77 -11.53 -11.93
C ALA A 658 -4.85 -10.44 -11.79
N VAL A 659 -5.66 -10.49 -10.72
CA VAL A 659 -6.74 -9.52 -10.50
C VAL A 659 -6.19 -8.18 -10.01
N LYS A 660 -6.73 -7.09 -10.57
CA LYS A 660 -6.51 -5.72 -10.10
C LYS A 660 -7.81 -5.15 -9.54
N LEU A 661 -7.74 -4.64 -8.33
CA LEU A 661 -8.82 -3.94 -7.64
C LEU A 661 -8.26 -2.67 -7.01
N PRO A 662 -9.06 -1.60 -6.85
CA PRO A 662 -8.61 -0.37 -6.20
C PRO A 662 -8.34 -0.59 -4.71
N SER A 663 -7.54 0.28 -4.09
CA SER A 663 -7.34 0.29 -2.62
C SER A 663 -8.64 0.54 -1.85
N LEU A 664 -9.60 1.21 -2.48
CA LEU A 664 -10.93 1.50 -1.94
C LEU A 664 -12.01 1.16 -2.97
N ILE A 665 -12.84 0.15 -2.70
CA ILE A 665 -14.00 -0.22 -3.52
C ILE A 665 -15.22 0.53 -2.97
N ARG A 666 -15.72 1.51 -3.70
CA ARG A 666 -16.84 2.37 -3.32
C ARG A 666 -18.16 1.90 -3.96
N THR A 667 -18.05 1.37 -5.17
CA THR A 667 -19.20 0.85 -5.94
C THR A 667 -18.87 -0.51 -6.56
N PRO A 668 -19.87 -1.34 -6.87
CA PRO A 668 -19.64 -2.60 -7.57
C PRO A 668 -18.93 -2.46 -8.92
N SER A 669 -19.11 -1.31 -9.63
CA SER A 669 -18.46 -1.03 -10.91
C SER A 669 -16.94 -0.86 -10.80
N ASP A 670 -16.42 -0.46 -9.64
CA ASP A 670 -14.99 -0.28 -9.40
C ASP A 670 -14.20 -1.60 -9.55
N VAL A 671 -14.89 -2.73 -9.50
CA VAL A 671 -14.31 -4.05 -9.76
C VAL A 671 -13.80 -4.19 -11.20
N TYR A 672 -14.42 -3.47 -12.15
CA TYR A 672 -14.07 -3.56 -13.56
C TYR A 672 -13.23 -2.41 -14.07
N GLY A 673 -13.36 -1.23 -13.48
CA GLY A 673 -12.59 -0.07 -13.89
C GLY A 673 -12.55 1.00 -12.80
N PHE A 674 -11.35 1.53 -12.55
CA PHE A 674 -11.09 2.47 -11.48
C PHE A 674 -9.87 3.35 -11.74
N PHE A 675 -9.83 4.48 -11.10
CA PHE A 675 -8.64 5.32 -11.01
C PHE A 675 -7.75 4.82 -9.87
N LEU A 676 -6.45 4.78 -10.12
CA LEU A 676 -5.50 4.69 -9.00
C LEU A 676 -5.49 6.03 -8.28
N GLU A 677 -5.94 6.01 -7.04
CA GLU A 677 -5.95 7.21 -6.20
C GLU A 677 -4.52 7.65 -5.88
N ALA A 678 -4.30 8.97 -5.88
CA ALA A 678 -3.06 9.53 -5.40
C ALA A 678 -3.08 9.46 -3.86
N GLU A 679 -2.35 8.50 -3.30
CA GLU A 679 -2.17 8.43 -1.85
C GLU A 679 -1.30 9.60 -1.39
N THR A 680 -1.65 10.21 -0.25
CA THR A 680 -0.84 11.26 0.38
C THR A 680 0.14 10.62 1.35
N PRO A 681 1.44 10.52 0.99
CA PRO A 681 2.43 9.90 1.83
C PRO A 681 2.61 10.63 3.17
N ASN A 682 2.93 9.88 4.22
CA ASN A 682 3.30 10.42 5.50
C ASN A 682 4.81 10.71 5.53
N PHE A 683 5.20 11.99 5.43
CA PHE A 683 6.58 12.40 5.57
C PHE A 683 6.96 12.45 7.04
N VAL A 684 7.99 11.67 7.40
CA VAL A 684 8.47 11.53 8.77
C VAL A 684 9.80 12.28 8.92
N THR A 685 9.97 13.02 9.99
CA THR A 685 11.06 13.97 10.27
C THR A 685 10.94 15.30 9.49
N LEU A 686 11.91 16.18 9.66
CA LEU A 686 12.08 17.40 8.88
C LEU A 686 13.36 17.35 8.03
N GLY A 687 13.99 16.17 7.94
CA GLY A 687 15.25 15.96 7.26
C GLY A 687 15.11 15.95 5.74
N ARG A 688 16.26 16.16 5.07
CA ARG A 688 16.41 16.02 3.62
C ARG A 688 17.53 15.06 3.33
N VAL A 689 17.34 14.17 2.36
CA VAL A 689 18.34 13.20 1.93
C VAL A 689 18.34 13.03 0.41
N VAL A 690 19.55 12.87 -0.14
CA VAL A 690 19.78 12.49 -1.54
C VAL A 690 20.66 11.26 -1.52
N ALA A 691 20.17 10.13 -2.04
CA ALA A 691 20.95 8.89 -2.05
C ALA A 691 20.45 7.93 -3.15
N GLU A 692 21.27 6.91 -3.42
CA GLU A 692 20.88 5.78 -4.26
C GLU A 692 19.72 4.99 -3.59
N THR A 693 18.89 4.39 -4.41
CA THR A 693 17.79 3.53 -3.95
C THR A 693 18.26 2.09 -3.75
N ALA A 694 17.62 1.39 -2.82
CA ALA A 694 17.80 -0.04 -2.62
C ALA A 694 16.43 -0.70 -2.38
N LEU A 695 16.13 -1.79 -3.11
CA LEU A 695 14.90 -2.54 -2.98
C LEU A 695 15.00 -3.63 -1.92
N GLU A 696 13.84 -4.06 -1.40
CA GLU A 696 13.71 -5.14 -0.44
C GLU A 696 14.47 -6.42 -0.84
N ALA A 697 14.44 -6.79 -2.12
CA ALA A 697 15.19 -7.94 -2.66
C ALA A 697 16.72 -7.80 -2.53
N GLN A 698 17.24 -6.58 -2.33
CA GLN A 698 18.68 -6.31 -2.18
C GLN A 698 19.14 -6.29 -0.71
N ILE A 699 18.21 -6.46 0.22
CA ILE A 699 18.50 -6.48 1.67
C ILE A 699 19.51 -7.58 2.03
N GLU A 700 19.45 -8.70 1.33
CA GLU A 700 20.38 -9.82 1.51
C GLU A 700 21.85 -9.49 1.13
N THR A 701 22.06 -8.49 0.28
CA THR A 701 23.41 -8.18 -0.25
C THR A 701 24.26 -7.29 0.64
N ASN A 702 23.82 -6.92 1.84
CA ASN A 702 24.55 -6.07 2.79
C ASN A 702 24.97 -4.66 2.30
N MET A 703 24.47 -4.19 1.16
CA MET A 703 24.85 -2.90 0.56
C MET A 703 23.79 -1.81 0.77
N LEU A 704 23.29 -1.66 2.01
CA LEU A 704 22.24 -0.69 2.33
C LEU A 704 22.76 0.61 2.92
N ALA A 705 24.01 0.63 3.42
CA ALA A 705 24.58 1.81 4.06
C ALA A 705 24.57 3.02 3.13
N GLY A 706 24.03 4.14 3.60
CA GLY A 706 23.93 5.38 2.84
C GLY A 706 22.87 5.37 1.74
N LYS A 707 21.98 4.37 1.67
CA LYS A 707 20.92 4.28 0.65
C LYS A 707 19.53 4.58 1.20
N ILE A 708 18.64 4.97 0.32
CA ILE A 708 17.19 5.04 0.58
C ILE A 708 16.61 3.66 0.31
N VAL A 709 16.10 3.01 1.38
CA VAL A 709 15.61 1.63 1.32
C VAL A 709 14.10 1.62 1.08
N PHE A 710 13.66 0.77 0.16
CA PHE A 710 12.26 0.56 -0.19
C PHE A 710 11.78 -0.78 0.35
N ILE A 711 10.76 -0.75 1.24
CA ILE A 711 10.07 -1.95 1.77
C ILE A 711 8.57 -1.83 1.57
N ARG A 712 7.88 -2.96 1.43
CA ARG A 712 6.43 -2.93 1.16
C ARG A 712 5.60 -2.55 2.37
N ALA A 713 5.97 -3.02 3.55
CA ALA A 713 5.17 -2.86 4.76
C ALA A 713 5.99 -2.24 5.90
N ALA A 714 5.34 -1.43 6.72
CA ALA A 714 5.95 -0.81 7.90
C ALA A 714 5.96 -1.77 9.12
N ASP A 715 6.37 -3.03 8.91
CA ASP A 715 6.36 -4.10 9.92
C ASP A 715 7.57 -4.01 10.87
N PRO A 716 7.41 -4.23 12.19
CA PRO A 716 8.52 -4.23 13.15
C PRO A 716 9.66 -5.19 12.86
N GLY A 717 9.39 -6.27 12.13
CA GLY A 717 10.44 -7.21 11.70
C GLY A 717 11.52 -6.59 10.82
N TYR A 718 11.31 -5.37 10.33
CA TYR A 718 12.33 -4.60 9.59
C TYR A 718 13.20 -3.70 10.48
N ASP A 719 13.09 -3.75 11.80
CA ASP A 719 13.90 -2.93 12.72
C ASP A 719 15.42 -3.09 12.53
N PHE A 720 15.86 -4.23 12.03
CA PHE A 720 17.26 -4.47 11.69
C PHE A 720 17.80 -3.49 10.63
N LEU A 721 16.94 -2.89 9.78
CA LEU A 721 17.35 -1.89 8.77
C LEU A 721 18.04 -0.69 9.42
N PHE A 722 17.60 -0.29 10.60
CA PHE A 722 18.20 0.82 11.33
C PHE A 722 19.62 0.53 11.82
N THR A 723 20.03 -0.74 11.86
CA THR A 723 21.40 -1.14 12.15
C THR A 723 22.32 -1.04 10.92
N ARG A 724 21.74 -0.88 9.71
CA ARG A 724 22.47 -0.87 8.43
C ARG A 724 22.88 0.52 7.97
N GLN A 725 22.71 1.56 8.81
CA GLN A 725 23.05 2.96 8.48
C GLN A 725 22.38 3.43 7.18
N ILE A 726 21.11 3.12 7.01
CA ILE A 726 20.33 3.59 5.87
C ILE A 726 20.22 5.12 5.88
N ALA A 727 20.22 5.74 4.71
CA ALA A 727 20.09 7.18 4.58
C ALA A 727 18.63 7.67 4.62
N GLY A 728 17.71 6.82 4.22
CA GLY A 728 16.26 7.10 4.21
C GLY A 728 15.44 5.83 4.08
N LEU A 729 14.13 5.92 4.31
CA LEU A 729 13.18 4.81 4.20
C LEU A 729 11.96 5.22 3.40
N VAL A 730 11.50 4.34 2.52
CA VAL A 730 10.20 4.47 1.83
C VAL A 730 9.42 3.18 2.02
N THR A 731 8.18 3.28 2.53
CA THR A 731 7.29 2.13 2.61
C THR A 731 6.12 2.29 1.65
N GLN A 732 5.67 1.20 1.05
CA GLN A 732 4.49 1.21 0.20
C GLN A 732 3.22 1.39 1.03
N PHE A 733 3.07 0.61 2.11
CA PHE A 733 1.96 0.66 3.06
C PHE A 733 2.47 0.98 4.46
N GLY A 734 1.64 1.65 5.24
CA GLY A 734 1.90 2.02 6.61
C GLY A 734 1.30 3.38 6.95
N GLY A 735 0.78 3.51 8.16
CA GLY A 735 0.23 4.76 8.65
C GLY A 735 1.27 5.64 9.34
N ALA A 736 0.93 6.91 9.59
CA ALA A 736 1.76 7.88 10.31
C ALA A 736 2.18 7.43 11.72
N ASN A 737 1.41 6.52 12.32
CA ASN A 737 1.67 5.96 13.66
C ASN A 737 2.14 4.49 13.58
N SER A 738 2.60 4.03 12.42
CA SER A 738 3.21 2.72 12.27
C SER A 738 4.52 2.64 13.06
N HIS A 739 4.93 1.41 13.39
CA HIS A 739 6.18 1.17 14.09
C HIS A 739 7.39 1.83 13.39
N MET A 740 7.49 1.64 12.06
CA MET A 740 8.62 2.20 11.29
C MET A 740 8.58 3.73 11.21
N ALA A 741 7.38 4.36 11.20
CA ALA A 741 7.26 5.82 11.26
C ALA A 741 7.84 6.37 12.57
N ILE A 742 7.44 5.76 13.69
CA ILE A 742 7.95 6.14 15.01
C ILE A 742 9.47 5.97 15.07
N ARG A 743 10.00 4.85 14.59
CA ARG A 743 11.45 4.57 14.58
C ARG A 743 12.23 5.57 13.73
N CYS A 744 11.74 5.91 12.55
CA CYS A 744 12.39 6.93 11.72
C CYS A 744 12.40 8.30 12.41
N ALA A 745 11.31 8.67 13.08
CA ALA A 745 11.24 9.91 13.85
C ALA A 745 12.24 9.92 15.02
N GLU A 746 12.34 8.83 15.78
CA GLU A 746 13.28 8.69 16.90
C GLU A 746 14.74 8.77 16.46
N LEU A 747 15.07 8.19 15.33
CA LEU A 747 16.45 8.12 14.79
C LEU A 747 16.79 9.32 13.88
N GLY A 748 15.84 10.21 13.62
CA GLY A 748 16.04 11.34 12.73
C GLY A 748 16.25 10.96 11.26
N ILE A 749 15.82 9.75 10.85
CA ILE A 749 15.98 9.24 9.48
C ILE A 749 14.85 9.78 8.62
N PRO A 750 15.14 10.53 7.53
CA PRO A 750 14.11 10.96 6.60
C PRO A 750 13.35 9.78 6.02
N ALA A 751 12.01 9.79 6.16
CA ALA A 751 11.23 8.66 5.69
C ALA A 751 9.88 9.09 5.09
N ILE A 752 9.40 8.24 4.18
CA ILE A 752 8.09 8.30 3.58
C ILE A 752 7.36 7.02 3.90
N ILE A 753 6.31 7.12 4.69
CA ILE A 753 5.52 5.99 5.13
C ILE A 753 4.16 6.00 4.42
N GLY A 754 3.80 4.86 3.79
CA GLY A 754 2.57 4.77 3.00
C GLY A 754 2.66 5.58 1.71
N ALA A 755 3.67 5.32 0.89
CA ALA A 755 3.85 6.01 -0.40
C ALA A 755 2.72 5.68 -1.41
N GLY A 756 2.01 4.57 -1.17
CA GLY A 756 1.03 4.03 -2.09
C GLY A 756 1.62 3.24 -3.26
N GLU A 757 0.77 2.52 -3.97
CA GLU A 757 1.23 1.61 -5.04
C GLU A 757 1.93 2.37 -6.18
N LYS A 758 1.34 3.49 -6.60
CA LYS A 758 1.86 4.30 -7.72
C LYS A 758 3.20 4.94 -7.39
N ASN A 759 3.25 5.75 -6.33
CA ASN A 759 4.46 6.47 -5.94
C ASN A 759 5.60 5.52 -5.62
N PHE A 760 5.31 4.44 -4.88
CA PHE A 760 6.30 3.41 -4.56
C PHE A 760 6.88 2.76 -5.81
N SER A 761 6.02 2.39 -6.78
CA SER A 761 6.46 1.80 -8.04
C SER A 761 7.33 2.76 -8.86
N ASP A 762 6.96 4.03 -8.92
CA ASP A 762 7.67 5.03 -9.71
C ASP A 762 9.01 5.39 -9.08
N TRP A 763 9.04 5.64 -7.77
CA TRP A 763 10.26 6.03 -7.06
C TRP A 763 11.26 4.89 -6.89
N SER A 764 10.79 3.65 -6.76
CA SER A 764 11.65 2.48 -6.60
C SER A 764 12.45 2.11 -7.86
N LYS A 765 12.06 2.63 -9.02
CA LYS A 765 12.80 2.46 -10.30
C LYS A 765 13.94 3.47 -10.47
N ALA A 766 13.92 4.55 -9.71
CA ALA A 766 14.96 5.56 -9.77
C ALA A 766 16.29 5.02 -9.23
N HIS A 767 17.39 5.38 -9.86
CA HIS A 767 18.72 5.06 -9.31
C HIS A 767 19.07 5.97 -8.13
N THR A 768 18.73 7.25 -8.22
CA THR A 768 18.98 8.26 -7.19
C THR A 768 17.74 9.07 -6.92
N LEU A 769 17.39 9.18 -5.64
CA LEU A 769 16.20 9.87 -5.17
C LEU A 769 16.55 10.95 -4.16
N GLU A 770 15.84 12.05 -4.21
CA GLU A 770 15.82 13.09 -3.17
C GLU A 770 14.51 12.98 -2.39
N ILE A 771 14.60 12.89 -1.07
CA ILE A 771 13.47 13.02 -0.14
C ILE A 771 13.67 14.32 0.66
N ASP A 772 12.74 15.24 0.56
CA ASP A 772 12.64 16.45 1.39
C ASP A 772 11.38 16.34 2.25
N CYS A 773 11.55 15.88 3.50
CA CYS A 773 10.43 15.71 4.42
C CYS A 773 9.84 17.05 4.88
N SER A 774 10.65 18.09 5.01
CA SER A 774 10.17 19.42 5.41
C SER A 774 9.33 20.09 4.33
N GLY A 775 9.76 19.95 3.07
CA GLY A 775 9.05 20.43 1.89
C GLY A 775 7.95 19.49 1.39
N ARG A 776 7.82 18.28 1.98
CA ARG A 776 6.92 17.20 1.52
C ARG A 776 7.05 16.90 0.04
N GLN A 777 8.29 16.79 -0.43
CA GLN A 777 8.60 16.59 -1.85
C GLN A 777 9.55 15.40 -2.05
N VAL A 778 9.34 14.73 -3.18
CA VAL A 778 10.24 13.69 -3.70
C VAL A 778 10.66 14.10 -5.11
N ARG A 779 11.96 13.97 -5.42
CA ARG A 779 12.49 14.24 -6.76
C ARG A 779 13.33 13.08 -7.24
N ILE A 780 13.02 12.58 -8.42
CA ILE A 780 13.84 11.61 -9.12
C ILE A 780 14.98 12.38 -9.78
N LEU A 781 16.23 12.02 -9.48
CA LEU A 781 17.42 12.71 -9.99
C LEU A 781 18.11 11.92 -11.11
N LEU A 782 18.11 10.56 -11.03
CA LEU A 782 18.68 9.64 -12.03
C LEU A 782 17.88 8.33 -12.04
#